data_8e0d50680cf21843efce9cb89c66ec3a
#
_entry.id   8e0d50680cf21843efce9cb89c66ec3a
#
_cell.length_a   1.000
_cell.length_b   1.000
_cell.length_c   1.000
_cell.angle_alpha   90.00
_cell.angle_beta   90.00
_cell.angle_gamma   90.00
#
_symmetry.space_group_name_H-M   'P 1'
#
loop_
_entity.id
_entity.type
_entity.pdbx_description
1 polymer ?
#
loop_
_entity_poly.entity_id
_entity_poly.type
_entity_poly.pdbx_seq_one_letter_code
_entity_poly.pdbx_strand_id
1 'polypeptide(L)'
;MIGVKKLDRFVLGNFLMIFSGSFFITLFVLMMQFTWRYVDEIVGKGITMDILGQFYWYMAITMIPMALPLAVLLASLVSFGNMGERLELLAMKAAGVSLLRIMRPLAVLVIGLAAVSFYFQNRAALDAQKNLTSLLWSLRETSPALEIPEGVFYGKINNFSLYVERKDVATGKLYNVMIYKTDQGFDKAQIVVADSVRLEVTNDKEHLIFDIWNGEQFENLQAGGAQAALNTKGVPYDRETFQYKRFIIDFNSNFEKQDAEQWSGSAITKNLKQLSASIDSMNTALDSIGLANYKQGKQTAYYCPPLRPQHAAALKQMSKGAKLDFDTIMAHMSADKRVQTIRAAAASAAAYASELEWKSLTTEEGDKSVRSHRIQWHQKFTMSIACIFFFFIGAPLGAIIRKGGLGMPTIIAVILFIFYYIINTSGMKMARDGAWNMIFGMWISTVVLTPLGCFLTYKANNDSVVFNADVYTALFKRLLGLRSKRNITRKEVIIETPDYAALLEEIDELEQICKAYADHKRLYAAPSYIRAFFKSRPDHAAEDIQQRVEQLVEALSNSDRREILYRLNQLPLIYARAHTSPFENKRLNILCGVLLPVGFILWFRIWRFRLRLHKDMKQITAVCSALCPLVAKAAGKEAASYDLLTSKQNPINQYNNHDE
;
A
#
# COMPACT_ATOMS: atom_id res chain seq x y z
N MET A 1 33.57 -1.80 32.13
CA MET A 1 33.05 -0.48 31.70
C MET A 1 33.32 -0.32 30.19
N ILE A 2 32.29 -0.47 29.33
CA ILE A 2 32.42 -0.18 27.89
C ILE A 2 32.37 1.33 27.75
N GLY A 3 33.55 1.99 27.77
CA GLY A 3 33.65 3.43 27.61
C GLY A 3 33.12 3.84 26.22
N VAL A 4 32.03 4.63 26.18
CA VAL A 4 31.51 5.22 24.95
C VAL A 4 32.57 6.16 24.40
N LYS A 5 33.17 5.80 23.23
CA LYS A 5 34.21 6.62 22.58
C LYS A 5 33.61 7.95 22.09
N LYS A 6 34.46 8.97 21.92
CA LYS A 6 34.02 10.29 21.40
C LYS A 6 33.23 10.17 20.08
N LEU A 7 33.66 9.27 19.20
CA LEU A 7 32.99 8.98 17.93
C LEU A 7 31.58 8.41 18.15
N ASP A 8 31.42 7.45 19.06
CA ASP A 8 30.13 6.83 19.36
C ASP A 8 29.13 7.88 19.90
N ARG A 9 29.61 8.79 20.78
CA ARG A 9 28.80 9.89 21.33
C ARG A 9 28.37 10.90 20.25
N PHE A 10 29.26 11.21 19.33
CA PHE A 10 28.98 12.10 18.20
C PHE A 10 27.86 11.51 17.31
N VAL A 11 28.01 10.24 16.90
CA VAL A 11 27.03 9.56 16.05
C VAL A 11 25.68 9.39 16.75
N LEU A 12 25.69 9.00 18.04
CA LEU A 12 24.48 8.89 18.87
C LEU A 12 23.76 10.23 19.04
N GLY A 13 24.48 11.31 19.34
CA GLY A 13 23.89 12.63 19.55
C GLY A 13 23.23 13.16 18.29
N ASN A 14 23.90 13.02 17.15
CA ASN A 14 23.37 13.43 15.85
C ASN A 14 22.12 12.63 15.46
N PHE A 15 22.17 11.31 15.64
CA PHE A 15 21.02 10.45 15.39
C PHE A 15 19.83 10.76 16.30
N LEU A 16 20.07 10.95 17.60
CA LEU A 16 18.99 11.14 18.58
C LEU A 16 18.22 12.47 18.34
N MET A 17 18.95 13.52 17.95
CA MET A 17 18.33 14.81 17.57
C MET A 17 17.40 14.63 16.36
N ILE A 18 17.91 13.97 15.30
CA ILE A 18 17.13 13.73 14.07
C ILE A 18 15.97 12.75 14.36
N PHE A 19 16.20 11.73 15.17
CA PHE A 19 15.18 10.77 15.57
C PHE A 19 14.02 11.43 16.32
N SER A 20 14.31 12.32 17.27
CA SER A 20 13.26 13.05 18.00
C SER A 20 12.38 13.86 17.06
N GLY A 21 12.97 14.65 16.15
CA GLY A 21 12.21 15.39 15.15
C GLY A 21 11.42 14.48 14.20
N SER A 22 12.05 13.44 13.70
CA SER A 22 11.41 12.45 12.82
C SER A 22 10.24 11.73 13.49
N PHE A 23 10.38 11.42 14.79
CA PHE A 23 9.34 10.75 15.57
C PHE A 23 8.08 11.63 15.70
N PHE A 24 8.24 12.89 16.09
CA PHE A 24 7.09 13.81 16.20
C PHE A 24 6.42 14.07 14.85
N ILE A 25 7.19 14.26 13.78
CA ILE A 25 6.65 14.43 12.42
C ILE A 25 5.86 13.17 12.00
N THR A 26 6.43 12.00 12.19
CA THR A 26 5.79 10.73 11.84
C THR A 26 4.52 10.50 12.66
N LEU A 27 4.57 10.74 13.96
CA LEU A 27 3.41 10.63 14.84
C LEU A 27 2.30 11.58 14.40
N PHE A 28 2.63 12.83 14.09
CA PHE A 28 1.67 13.82 13.60
C PHE A 28 1.01 13.40 12.29
N VAL A 29 1.79 12.89 11.32
CA VAL A 29 1.27 12.40 10.03
C VAL A 29 0.31 11.22 10.23
N LEU A 30 0.65 10.27 11.10
CA LEU A 30 -0.21 9.14 11.42
C LEU A 30 -1.49 9.58 12.15
N MET A 31 -1.38 10.54 13.05
CA MET A 31 -2.54 11.13 13.73
C MET A 31 -3.48 11.83 12.73
N MET A 32 -2.94 12.60 11.80
CA MET A 32 -3.73 13.25 10.75
C MET A 32 -4.46 12.23 9.87
N GLN A 33 -3.77 11.15 9.46
CA GLN A 33 -4.35 10.06 8.70
C GLN A 33 -5.50 9.37 9.46
N PHE A 34 -5.32 9.16 10.76
CA PHE A 34 -6.33 8.55 11.61
C PHE A 34 -7.52 9.51 11.81
N THR A 35 -7.27 10.79 12.08
CA THR A 35 -8.31 11.81 12.21
C THR A 35 -9.18 11.88 10.96
N TRP A 36 -8.58 11.86 9.77
CA TRP A 36 -9.32 11.84 8.51
C TRP A 36 -10.24 10.63 8.36
N ARG A 37 -9.84 9.49 8.91
CA ARG A 37 -10.65 8.27 8.90
C ARG A 37 -11.90 8.36 9.78
N TYR A 38 -11.85 9.16 10.86
CA TYR A 38 -12.93 9.30 11.84
C TYR A 38 -13.53 10.71 11.87
N VAL A 39 -13.33 11.47 10.79
CA VAL A 39 -13.85 12.85 10.70
C VAL A 39 -15.38 12.89 10.82
N ASP A 40 -16.07 11.94 10.23
CA ASP A 40 -17.54 11.85 10.26
C ASP A 40 -18.08 11.54 11.66
N GLU A 41 -17.31 10.86 12.50
CA GLU A 41 -17.68 10.60 13.89
C GLU A 41 -17.41 11.81 14.82
N ILE A 42 -16.56 12.74 14.38
CA ILE A 42 -16.09 13.87 15.21
C ILE A 42 -16.82 15.17 14.85
N VAL A 43 -16.99 15.43 13.54
CA VAL A 43 -17.54 16.71 13.06
C VAL A 43 -19.07 16.72 13.17
N GLY A 44 -19.62 17.83 13.65
CA GLY A 44 -21.08 18.05 13.70
C GLY A 44 -21.80 17.47 14.92
N LYS A 45 -21.09 16.78 15.83
CA LYS A 45 -21.71 16.11 17.00
C LYS A 45 -21.68 16.95 18.30
N GLY A 46 -21.29 18.22 18.24
CA GLY A 46 -21.25 19.09 19.42
C GLY A 46 -20.35 18.61 20.54
N ILE A 47 -19.21 17.98 20.18
CA ILE A 47 -18.23 17.41 21.10
C ILE A 47 -17.51 18.54 21.84
N THR A 48 -17.36 18.41 23.16
CA THR A 48 -16.61 19.39 23.97
C THR A 48 -15.10 19.26 23.69
N MET A 49 -14.36 20.39 23.86
CA MET A 49 -12.92 20.40 23.63
C MET A 49 -12.16 19.44 24.56
N ASP A 50 -12.69 19.14 25.74
CA ASP A 50 -12.10 18.17 26.67
C ASP A 50 -12.14 16.74 26.12
N ILE A 51 -13.28 16.35 25.58
CA ILE A 51 -13.45 15.02 24.95
C ILE A 51 -12.56 14.90 23.70
N LEU A 52 -12.47 15.96 22.91
CA LEU A 52 -11.60 16.01 21.74
C LEU A 52 -10.12 15.90 22.16
N GLY A 53 -9.73 16.58 23.24
CA GLY A 53 -8.39 16.46 23.82
C GLY A 53 -8.07 15.04 24.29
N GLN A 54 -9.01 14.38 24.99
CA GLN A 54 -8.87 12.98 25.40
C GLN A 54 -8.75 12.04 24.19
N PHE A 55 -9.54 12.26 23.14
CA PHE A 55 -9.48 11.49 21.90
C PHE A 55 -8.09 11.57 21.27
N TYR A 56 -7.54 12.77 21.06
CA TYR A 56 -6.20 12.93 20.49
C TYR A 56 -5.10 12.39 21.38
N TRP A 57 -5.26 12.48 22.71
CA TRP A 57 -4.31 11.93 23.65
C TRP A 57 -4.22 10.40 23.58
N TYR A 58 -5.37 9.71 23.63
CA TYR A 58 -5.39 8.25 23.52
C TYR A 58 -4.97 7.79 22.13
N MET A 59 -5.35 8.52 21.10
CA MET A 59 -4.92 8.25 19.72
C MET A 59 -3.42 8.36 19.57
N ALA A 60 -2.80 9.41 20.09
CA ALA A 60 -1.34 9.61 20.05
C ALA A 60 -0.62 8.42 20.69
N ILE A 61 -1.03 8.03 21.91
CA ILE A 61 -0.43 6.89 22.62
C ILE A 61 -0.58 5.58 21.81
N THR A 62 -1.74 5.35 21.21
CA THR A 62 -2.01 4.15 20.42
C THR A 62 -1.16 4.11 19.13
N MET A 63 -0.82 5.28 18.56
CA MET A 63 -0.04 5.36 17.32
C MET A 63 1.48 5.29 17.55
N ILE A 64 1.99 5.48 18.76
CA ILE A 64 3.45 5.42 19.09
C ILE A 64 4.12 4.14 18.55
N PRO A 65 3.59 2.92 18.77
CA PRO A 65 4.25 1.70 18.29
C PRO A 65 4.40 1.63 16.78
N MET A 66 3.47 2.22 16.03
CA MET A 66 3.51 2.26 14.57
C MET A 66 4.43 3.40 14.07
N ALA A 67 4.50 4.50 14.81
CA ALA A 67 5.37 5.63 14.50
C ALA A 67 6.85 5.31 14.68
N LEU A 68 7.22 4.51 15.69
CA LEU A 68 8.61 4.21 16.04
C LEU A 68 9.41 3.58 14.88
N PRO A 69 8.96 2.50 14.21
CA PRO A 69 9.69 1.92 13.08
C PRO A 69 9.93 2.91 11.94
N LEU A 70 8.92 3.70 11.60
CA LEU A 70 9.01 4.71 10.55
C LEU A 70 9.94 5.85 10.93
N ALA A 71 9.88 6.30 12.18
CA ALA A 71 10.80 7.31 12.72
C ALA A 71 12.26 6.84 12.71
N VAL A 72 12.52 5.57 13.07
CA VAL A 72 13.86 4.96 12.99
C VAL A 72 14.34 4.89 11.54
N LEU A 73 13.49 4.49 10.59
CA LEU A 73 13.83 4.47 9.17
C LEU A 73 14.20 5.87 8.67
N LEU A 74 13.36 6.86 8.93
CA LEU A 74 13.60 8.24 8.50
C LEU A 74 14.85 8.83 9.17
N ALA A 75 14.98 8.65 10.47
CA ALA A 75 16.13 9.16 11.24
C ALA A 75 17.45 8.52 10.77
N SER A 76 17.47 7.21 10.50
CA SER A 76 18.67 6.53 10.01
C SER A 76 19.05 7.00 8.61
N LEU A 77 18.08 7.10 7.68
CA LEU A 77 18.30 7.62 6.33
C LEU A 77 18.86 9.05 6.36
N VAL A 78 18.22 9.94 7.12
CA VAL A 78 18.62 11.36 7.21
C VAL A 78 19.96 11.51 7.92
N SER A 79 20.20 10.82 9.04
CA SER A 79 21.44 10.91 9.79
C SER A 79 22.64 10.47 8.96
N PHE A 80 22.58 9.29 8.34
CA PHE A 80 23.66 8.80 7.49
C PHE A 80 23.76 9.56 6.16
N GLY A 81 22.64 10.06 5.61
CA GLY A 81 22.62 10.94 4.46
C GLY A 81 23.36 12.25 4.71
N ASN A 82 23.06 12.91 5.83
CA ASN A 82 23.74 14.15 6.24
C ASN A 82 25.24 13.94 6.48
N MET A 83 25.63 12.86 7.19
CA MET A 83 27.03 12.52 7.37
C MET A 83 27.75 12.22 6.04
N GLY A 84 27.03 11.63 5.07
CA GLY A 84 27.52 11.40 3.71
C GLY A 84 27.71 12.70 2.91
N GLU A 85 26.76 13.61 2.97
CA GLU A 85 26.76 14.91 2.29
C GLU A 85 27.86 15.83 2.85
N ARG A 86 28.06 15.85 4.17
CA ARG A 86 29.12 16.60 4.86
C ARG A 86 30.50 15.96 4.77
N LEU A 87 30.66 14.85 4.03
CA LEU A 87 31.88 14.07 3.89
C LEU A 87 32.43 13.49 5.22
N GLU A 88 31.69 13.60 6.32
CA GLU A 88 32.07 13.06 7.64
C GLU A 88 32.22 11.54 7.58
N LEU A 89 31.29 10.86 6.90
CA LEU A 89 31.32 9.42 6.70
C LEU A 89 32.53 8.99 5.88
N LEU A 90 32.90 9.79 4.84
CA LEU A 90 34.08 9.55 4.01
C LEU A 90 35.36 9.72 4.82
N ALA A 91 35.45 10.75 5.65
CA ALA A 91 36.59 11.00 6.51
C ALA A 91 36.79 9.85 7.53
N MET A 92 35.70 9.36 8.14
CA MET A 92 35.77 8.20 9.04
C MET A 92 36.24 6.93 8.33
N LYS A 93 35.77 6.66 7.10
CA LYS A 93 36.21 5.52 6.29
C LYS A 93 37.66 5.66 5.86
N ALA A 94 38.11 6.85 5.47
CA ALA A 94 39.51 7.11 5.14
C ALA A 94 40.45 6.89 6.36
N ALA A 95 39.94 7.13 7.57
CA ALA A 95 40.64 6.80 8.81
C ALA A 95 40.59 5.30 9.19
N GLY A 96 40.09 4.42 8.30
CA GLY A 96 40.01 2.97 8.50
C GLY A 96 38.82 2.47 9.30
N VAL A 97 37.83 3.32 9.60
CA VAL A 97 36.64 2.92 10.37
C VAL A 97 35.59 2.35 9.42
N SER A 98 35.24 1.07 9.56
CA SER A 98 34.21 0.43 8.73
C SER A 98 32.81 0.98 9.01
N LEU A 99 31.91 0.94 8.03
CA LEU A 99 30.53 1.37 8.20
C LEU A 99 29.81 0.61 9.32
N LEU A 100 30.01 -0.69 9.43
CA LEU A 100 29.45 -1.51 10.51
C LEU A 100 29.90 -1.05 11.89
N ARG A 101 31.16 -0.57 12.03
CA ARG A 101 31.67 -0.03 13.30
C ARG A 101 30.97 1.28 13.67
N ILE A 102 30.66 2.12 12.66
CA ILE A 102 29.91 3.38 12.86
C ILE A 102 28.45 3.09 13.23
N MET A 103 27.83 2.08 12.61
CA MET A 103 26.44 1.66 12.87
C MET A 103 26.27 0.98 14.24
N ARG A 104 27.30 0.34 14.80
CA ARG A 104 27.21 -0.48 16.01
C ARG A 104 26.55 0.23 17.22
N PRO A 105 26.94 1.44 17.63
CA PRO A 105 26.31 2.12 18.77
C PRO A 105 24.86 2.43 18.53
N LEU A 106 24.47 2.77 17.28
CA LEU A 106 23.08 3.01 16.89
C LEU A 106 22.26 1.72 16.85
N ALA A 107 22.83 0.61 16.39
CA ALA A 107 22.18 -0.68 16.43
C ALA A 107 21.79 -1.10 17.84
N VAL A 108 22.69 -0.88 18.83
CA VAL A 108 22.38 -1.13 20.25
C VAL A 108 21.26 -0.22 20.74
N LEU A 109 21.28 1.07 20.38
CA LEU A 109 20.20 2.00 20.71
C LEU A 109 18.87 1.55 20.11
N VAL A 110 18.85 1.15 18.84
CA VAL A 110 17.61 0.73 18.15
C VAL A 110 17.07 -0.59 18.72
N ILE A 111 17.93 -1.52 19.11
CA ILE A 111 17.51 -2.72 19.85
C ILE A 111 16.85 -2.33 21.18
N GLY A 112 17.43 -1.37 21.89
CA GLY A 112 16.82 -0.79 23.09
C GLY A 112 15.45 -0.15 22.82
N LEU A 113 15.34 0.63 21.74
CA LEU A 113 14.06 1.21 21.30
C LEU A 113 13.03 0.14 20.93
N ALA A 114 13.44 -0.94 20.28
CA ALA A 114 12.56 -2.07 19.96
C ALA A 114 12.05 -2.76 21.25
N ALA A 115 12.89 -2.94 22.25
CA ALA A 115 12.48 -3.49 23.55
C ALA A 115 11.51 -2.55 24.29
N VAL A 116 11.77 -1.24 24.27
CA VAL A 116 10.86 -0.22 24.82
C VAL A 116 9.53 -0.23 24.08
N SER A 117 9.54 -0.29 22.74
CA SER A 117 8.32 -0.41 21.92
C SER A 117 7.49 -1.64 22.29
N PHE A 118 8.14 -2.79 22.46
CA PHE A 118 7.49 -4.03 22.88
C PHE A 118 6.85 -3.91 24.26
N TYR A 119 7.58 -3.36 25.23
CA TYR A 119 7.05 -3.13 26.58
C TYR A 119 5.86 -2.15 26.56
N PHE A 120 5.98 -1.07 25.80
CA PHE A 120 4.95 -0.05 25.66
C PHE A 120 3.65 -0.63 25.05
N GLN A 121 3.75 -1.46 24.00
CA GLN A 121 2.62 -2.15 23.39
C GLN A 121 1.92 -3.11 24.36
N ASN A 122 2.65 -3.66 25.31
CA ASN A 122 2.13 -4.64 26.25
C ASN A 122 1.53 -4.01 27.54
N ARG A 123 1.69 -2.69 27.74
CA ARG A 123 1.18 -1.95 28.90
C ARG A 123 0.42 -0.69 28.47
N ALA A 124 1.15 0.40 28.24
CA ALA A 124 0.57 1.73 28.06
C ALA A 124 -0.39 1.85 26.87
N ALA A 125 -0.07 1.20 25.75
CA ALA A 125 -0.91 1.23 24.57
C ALA A 125 -2.26 0.51 24.77
N LEU A 126 -2.36 -0.44 25.68
CA LEU A 126 -3.59 -1.21 25.92
C LEU A 126 -4.67 -0.35 26.56
N ASP A 127 -4.32 0.38 27.60
CA ASP A 127 -5.28 1.23 28.32
C ASP A 127 -5.72 2.41 27.44
N ALA A 128 -4.79 2.97 26.67
CA ALA A 128 -5.12 3.97 25.66
C ALA A 128 -6.06 3.42 24.57
N GLN A 129 -5.83 2.19 24.12
CA GLN A 129 -6.66 1.55 23.10
C GLN A 129 -8.07 1.25 23.60
N LYS A 130 -8.23 0.78 24.86
CA LYS A 130 -9.54 0.60 25.49
C LYS A 130 -10.32 1.89 25.54
N ASN A 131 -9.68 2.95 26.08
CA ASN A 131 -10.32 4.25 26.21
C ASN A 131 -10.64 4.88 24.86
N LEU A 132 -9.77 4.74 23.84
CA LEU A 132 -10.03 5.22 22.48
C LEU A 132 -11.22 4.48 21.86
N THR A 133 -11.31 3.17 22.04
CA THR A 133 -12.42 2.37 21.51
C THR A 133 -13.73 2.75 22.20
N SER A 134 -13.74 2.88 23.53
CA SER A 134 -14.88 3.35 24.30
C SER A 134 -15.37 4.72 23.82
N LEU A 135 -14.44 5.67 23.64
CA LEU A 135 -14.75 7.00 23.12
C LEU A 135 -15.37 6.96 21.71
N LEU A 136 -14.78 6.20 20.79
CA LEU A 136 -15.30 6.07 19.41
C LEU A 136 -16.72 5.49 19.38
N TRP A 137 -17.00 4.50 20.23
CA TRP A 137 -18.35 3.92 20.33
C TRP A 137 -19.33 4.92 20.95
N SER A 138 -18.94 5.59 22.04
CA SER A 138 -19.76 6.65 22.63
C SER A 138 -20.09 7.77 21.62
N LEU A 139 -19.12 8.17 20.80
CA LEU A 139 -19.31 9.15 19.74
C LEU A 139 -20.26 8.67 18.65
N ARG A 140 -20.26 7.36 18.33
CA ARG A 140 -21.21 6.79 17.36
C ARG A 140 -22.63 6.76 17.87
N GLU A 141 -22.81 6.55 19.16
CA GLU A 141 -24.14 6.49 19.79
C GLU A 141 -24.75 7.88 20.01
N THR A 142 -23.92 8.92 20.16
CA THR A 142 -24.35 10.29 20.55
C THR A 142 -25.22 11.03 19.51
N SER A 143 -25.42 10.58 18.27
CA SER A 143 -26.21 11.33 17.29
C SER A 143 -26.89 10.45 16.24
N PRO A 144 -28.01 9.78 16.58
CA PRO A 144 -28.76 9.02 15.58
C PRO A 144 -29.52 9.90 14.58
N ALA A 145 -29.89 11.13 14.93
CA ALA A 145 -30.71 12.00 14.07
C ALA A 145 -30.01 12.48 12.78
N LEU A 146 -28.69 12.57 12.76
CA LEU A 146 -27.92 12.99 11.59
C LEU A 146 -27.60 11.86 10.60
N GLU A 147 -27.64 10.59 11.04
CA GLU A 147 -27.21 9.42 10.26
C GLU A 147 -28.35 8.59 9.66
N ILE A 148 -29.59 9.08 9.63
CA ILE A 148 -30.70 8.35 9.02
C ILE A 148 -30.47 8.29 7.51
N PRO A 149 -30.22 7.11 6.92
CA PRO A 149 -30.03 6.95 5.50
C PRO A 149 -31.35 7.05 4.75
N GLU A 150 -31.32 7.57 3.53
CA GLU A 150 -32.47 7.57 2.64
C GLU A 150 -32.71 6.19 2.04
N GLY A 151 -33.97 5.78 1.92
CA GLY A 151 -34.38 4.55 1.25
C GLY A 151 -34.09 3.24 2.00
N VAL A 152 -33.66 3.30 3.26
CA VAL A 152 -33.32 2.11 4.08
C VAL A 152 -33.95 2.22 5.47
N PHE A 153 -34.34 1.09 6.04
CA PHE A 153 -34.82 1.03 7.42
C PHE A 153 -33.67 1.26 8.40
N TYR A 154 -33.85 2.24 9.28
CA TYR A 154 -32.93 2.60 10.35
C TYR A 154 -33.47 2.15 11.70
N GLY A 155 -32.85 1.14 12.31
CA GLY A 155 -33.28 0.49 13.56
C GLY A 155 -32.37 0.77 14.76
N LYS A 156 -31.55 1.83 14.76
CA LYS A 156 -30.66 2.14 15.90
C LYS A 156 -31.34 2.89 17.04
N ILE A 157 -32.59 3.27 16.91
CA ILE A 157 -33.41 3.85 17.99
C ILE A 157 -34.12 2.70 18.69
N ASN A 158 -33.94 2.54 20.01
CA ASN A 158 -34.55 1.45 20.76
C ASN A 158 -36.05 1.39 20.53
N ASN A 159 -36.54 0.22 20.15
CA ASN A 159 -37.96 -0.06 19.89
C ASN A 159 -38.58 0.70 18.69
N PHE A 160 -37.77 1.41 17.91
CA PHE A 160 -38.24 2.12 16.72
C PHE A 160 -37.41 1.74 15.50
N SER A 161 -38.10 1.49 14.39
CA SER A 161 -37.47 1.32 13.07
C SER A 161 -38.05 2.38 12.12
N LEU A 162 -37.20 3.22 11.60
CA LEU A 162 -37.54 4.38 10.81
C LEU A 162 -37.14 4.18 9.34
N TYR A 163 -38.06 4.37 8.42
CA TYR A 163 -37.78 4.45 6.99
C TYR A 163 -38.04 5.86 6.51
N VAL A 164 -37.13 6.40 5.74
CA VAL A 164 -37.18 7.75 5.18
C VAL A 164 -36.91 7.67 3.68
N GLU A 165 -37.82 8.18 2.87
CA GLU A 165 -37.64 8.21 1.42
C GLU A 165 -36.64 9.31 1.00
N ARG A 166 -36.81 10.52 1.56
CA ARG A 166 -35.98 11.67 1.24
C ARG A 166 -35.74 12.55 2.45
N LYS A 167 -34.53 13.07 2.59
CA LYS A 167 -34.11 14.00 3.65
C LYS A 167 -33.73 15.35 3.04
N ASP A 168 -34.27 16.40 3.59
CA ASP A 168 -33.82 17.76 3.29
C ASP A 168 -32.77 18.18 4.32
N VAL A 169 -31.52 18.23 3.87
CA VAL A 169 -30.36 18.56 4.72
C VAL A 169 -30.41 20.02 5.20
N ALA A 170 -31.04 20.94 4.43
CA ALA A 170 -31.11 22.36 4.78
C ALA A 170 -32.11 22.64 5.90
N THR A 171 -33.26 21.98 5.91
CA THR A 171 -34.32 22.17 6.90
C THR A 171 -34.39 21.11 7.99
N GLY A 172 -33.63 20.00 7.83
CA GLY A 172 -33.68 18.85 8.72
C GLY A 172 -34.97 18.05 8.65
N LYS A 173 -35.84 18.30 7.68
CA LYS A 173 -37.10 17.59 7.48
C LYS A 173 -36.89 16.28 6.72
N LEU A 174 -37.59 15.26 7.16
CA LEU A 174 -37.67 13.94 6.53
C LEU A 174 -39.05 13.84 5.85
N TYR A 175 -39.07 13.31 4.63
CA TYR A 175 -40.28 13.19 3.81
C TYR A 175 -40.58 11.72 3.53
N ASN A 176 -41.91 11.42 3.45
CA ASN A 176 -42.47 10.09 3.24
C ASN A 176 -41.88 9.08 4.24
N VAL A 177 -42.15 9.30 5.50
CA VAL A 177 -41.56 8.58 6.62
C VAL A 177 -42.50 7.48 7.09
N MET A 178 -41.94 6.30 7.33
CA MET A 178 -42.60 5.18 7.96
C MET A 178 -41.90 4.83 9.25
N ILE A 179 -42.63 4.84 10.36
CA ILE A 179 -42.12 4.55 11.70
C ILE A 179 -42.77 3.28 12.23
N TYR A 180 -41.97 2.27 12.52
CA TYR A 180 -42.41 1.10 13.25
C TYR A 180 -42.03 1.22 14.71
N LYS A 181 -42.99 1.09 15.60
CA LYS A 181 -42.79 1.03 17.03
C LYS A 181 -43.05 -0.40 17.50
N THR A 182 -42.04 -1.03 18.09
CA THR A 182 -42.03 -2.45 18.44
C THR A 182 -41.83 -2.71 19.95
N ASP A 183 -42.18 -1.71 20.79
CA ASP A 183 -42.00 -1.77 22.23
C ASP A 183 -42.79 -2.93 22.91
N GLN A 184 -43.90 -3.34 22.30
CA GLN A 184 -44.73 -4.48 22.80
C GLN A 184 -44.54 -5.76 21.95
N GLY A 185 -43.49 -5.84 21.13
CA GLY A 185 -43.25 -6.94 20.22
C GLY A 185 -43.84 -6.74 18.83
N PHE A 186 -43.46 -7.56 17.87
CA PHE A 186 -43.91 -7.43 16.46
C PHE A 186 -45.41 -7.69 16.29
N ASP A 187 -46.03 -8.52 17.17
CA ASP A 187 -47.46 -8.82 17.09
C ASP A 187 -48.34 -7.63 17.44
N LYS A 188 -47.82 -6.63 18.16
CA LYS A 188 -48.50 -5.41 18.57
C LYS A 188 -47.75 -4.17 18.02
N ALA A 189 -47.07 -4.29 16.92
CA ALA A 189 -46.34 -3.19 16.32
C ALA A 189 -47.29 -2.06 15.89
N GLN A 190 -46.98 -0.85 16.27
CA GLN A 190 -47.60 0.35 15.76
C GLN A 190 -46.82 0.83 14.53
N ILE A 191 -47.55 1.16 13.46
CA ILE A 191 -47.02 1.68 12.24
C ILE A 191 -47.54 3.09 12.02
N VAL A 192 -46.66 4.06 11.90
CA VAL A 192 -47.00 5.44 11.58
C VAL A 192 -46.43 5.74 10.19
N VAL A 193 -47.31 6.19 9.28
CA VAL A 193 -46.95 6.68 7.95
C VAL A 193 -47.27 8.18 7.89
N ALA A 194 -46.32 8.99 7.49
CA ALA A 194 -46.45 10.43 7.49
C ALA A 194 -45.77 11.11 6.30
N ASP A 195 -46.37 12.23 5.85
CA ASP A 195 -45.80 13.03 4.74
C ASP A 195 -44.45 13.65 5.11
N SER A 196 -44.38 14.20 6.35
CA SER A 196 -43.10 14.78 6.83
C SER A 196 -42.92 14.62 8.33
N VAL A 197 -41.66 14.48 8.72
CA VAL A 197 -41.26 14.37 10.11
C VAL A 197 -40.05 15.26 10.36
N ARG A 198 -40.00 15.93 11.49
CA ARG A 198 -38.86 16.65 12.01
C ARG A 198 -38.40 16.01 13.30
N LEU A 199 -37.12 15.77 13.37
CA LEU A 199 -36.49 15.21 14.58
C LEU A 199 -35.75 16.34 15.29
N GLU A 200 -36.10 16.57 16.55
CA GLU A 200 -35.39 17.49 17.41
C GLU A 200 -35.00 16.81 18.74
N VAL A 201 -33.80 17.08 19.20
CA VAL A 201 -33.35 16.64 20.51
C VAL A 201 -33.70 17.77 21.50
N THR A 202 -34.24 17.40 22.66
CA THR A 202 -34.55 18.37 23.72
C THR A 202 -33.28 19.05 24.25
N ASN A 203 -33.41 20.23 24.86
CA ASN A 203 -32.26 20.97 25.42
C ASN A 203 -31.53 20.22 26.54
N ASP A 204 -32.22 19.34 27.24
CA ASP A 204 -31.64 18.43 28.26
C ASP A 204 -30.90 17.23 27.63
N LYS A 205 -31.07 17.02 26.32
CA LYS A 205 -30.52 15.90 25.55
C LYS A 205 -30.97 14.51 26.01
N GLU A 206 -32.02 14.42 26.80
CA GLU A 206 -32.57 13.16 27.32
C GLU A 206 -33.77 12.65 26.54
N HIS A 207 -34.35 13.47 25.63
CA HIS A 207 -35.51 13.07 24.86
C HIS A 207 -35.35 13.45 23.39
N LEU A 208 -35.88 12.60 22.51
CA LEU A 208 -35.99 12.85 21.08
C LEU A 208 -37.45 13.16 20.74
N ILE A 209 -37.67 14.32 20.17
CA ILE A 209 -38.99 14.81 19.73
C ILE A 209 -39.16 14.49 18.25
N PHE A 210 -40.23 13.79 17.93
CA PHE A 210 -40.72 13.58 16.57
C PHE A 210 -41.92 14.47 16.34
N ASP A 211 -41.77 15.50 15.59
CA ASP A 211 -42.86 16.30 15.06
C ASP A 211 -43.29 15.74 13.72
N ILE A 212 -44.49 15.23 13.63
CA ILE A 212 -45.04 14.51 12.51
C ILE A 212 -46.22 15.25 11.94
N TRP A 213 -46.21 15.52 10.64
CA TRP A 213 -47.28 16.20 9.94
C TRP A 213 -47.95 15.30 8.90
N ASN A 214 -49.29 15.36 8.86
CA ASN A 214 -50.15 14.69 7.89
C ASN A 214 -49.84 13.19 7.81
N GLY A 215 -50.37 12.42 8.75
CA GLY A 215 -50.07 11.01 8.81
C GLY A 215 -51.24 10.15 9.27
N GLU A 216 -51.00 8.86 9.16
CA GLU A 216 -51.89 7.82 9.65
C GLU A 216 -51.12 6.89 10.56
N GLN A 217 -51.72 6.47 11.66
CA GLN A 217 -51.21 5.47 12.58
C GLN A 217 -52.08 4.24 12.51
N PHE A 218 -51.46 3.10 12.44
CA PHE A 218 -52.09 1.79 12.51
C PHE A 218 -51.56 1.04 13.73
N GLU A 219 -52.49 0.53 14.57
CA GLU A 219 -52.16 -0.24 15.74
C GLU A 219 -52.94 -1.56 15.73
N ASN A 220 -52.24 -2.65 15.93
CA ASN A 220 -52.83 -3.98 16.02
C ASN A 220 -53.37 -4.21 17.47
N LEU A 221 -54.68 -4.33 17.62
CA LEU A 221 -55.36 -4.47 18.90
C LEU A 221 -55.40 -5.95 19.38
N GLN A 222 -54.77 -6.88 18.70
CA GLN A 222 -54.77 -8.28 19.13
C GLN A 222 -54.08 -8.46 20.47
N ALA A 223 -54.86 -8.86 21.46
CA ALA A 223 -54.33 -9.35 22.74
C ALA A 223 -53.59 -10.68 22.53
N GLY A 224 -52.25 -10.69 22.80
CA GLY A 224 -51.32 -11.76 22.47
C GLY A 224 -51.75 -13.15 22.85
N GLY A 225 -51.61 -14.05 21.92
CA GLY A 225 -51.71 -15.49 22.06
C GLY A 225 -51.99 -16.14 20.72
N ALA A 226 -51.13 -17.03 20.26
CA ALA A 226 -51.27 -17.77 18.99
C ALA A 226 -52.65 -18.51 18.85
N GLN A 227 -53.40 -18.69 19.93
CA GLN A 227 -54.71 -19.28 19.91
C GLN A 227 -55.86 -18.29 19.60
N ALA A 228 -55.67 -16.99 19.82
CA ALA A 228 -56.67 -15.99 19.48
C ALA A 228 -56.70 -15.73 17.95
N ALA A 229 -55.61 -15.91 17.26
CA ALA A 229 -55.50 -15.73 15.80
C ALA A 229 -56.27 -16.79 14.98
N LEU A 230 -56.55 -17.97 15.58
CA LEU A 230 -57.23 -19.07 14.88
C LEU A 230 -58.76 -18.91 14.83
N ASN A 231 -59.35 -18.02 15.65
CA ASN A 231 -60.81 -17.90 15.80
C ASN A 231 -61.43 -16.61 15.24
N THR A 232 -60.64 -15.67 14.73
CA THR A 232 -61.16 -14.38 14.22
C THR A 232 -60.93 -14.24 12.71
N LYS A 233 -62.01 -14.02 11.95
CA LYS A 233 -61.97 -13.78 10.49
C LYS A 233 -61.36 -12.38 10.10
N GLY A 234 -60.67 -11.70 10.99
CA GLY A 234 -59.95 -10.44 10.77
C GLY A 234 -59.24 -10.01 12.05
N VAL A 235 -58.06 -9.45 11.91
CA VAL A 235 -57.30 -8.86 13.00
C VAL A 235 -57.86 -7.48 13.29
N PRO A 236 -58.44 -7.19 14.48
CA PRO A 236 -58.88 -5.86 14.81
C PRO A 236 -57.68 -4.92 14.86
N TYR A 237 -57.77 -3.84 14.14
CA TYR A 237 -56.75 -2.80 14.15
C TYR A 237 -57.43 -1.40 14.34
N ASP A 238 -56.70 -0.52 14.97
CA ASP A 238 -57.06 0.88 15.09
C ASP A 238 -56.34 1.71 14.00
N ARG A 239 -57.07 2.66 13.39
CA ARG A 239 -56.52 3.59 12.41
C ARG A 239 -56.83 5.02 12.84
N GLU A 240 -55.80 5.72 13.16
CA GLU A 240 -55.87 7.14 13.54
C GLU A 240 -55.30 8.01 12.42
N THR A 241 -56.05 8.98 11.94
CA THR A 241 -55.57 9.98 10.98
C THR A 241 -55.35 11.30 11.70
N PHE A 242 -54.20 11.92 11.52
CA PHE A 242 -53.86 13.15 12.21
C PHE A 242 -53.19 14.15 11.26
N GLN A 243 -53.41 15.47 11.52
CA GLN A 243 -52.73 16.56 10.82
C GLN A 243 -51.39 16.87 11.46
N TYR A 244 -51.26 16.73 12.79
CA TYR A 244 -50.04 16.92 13.55
C TYR A 244 -50.05 16.00 14.76
N LYS A 245 -48.91 15.35 14.97
CA LYS A 245 -48.70 14.47 16.13
C LYS A 245 -47.27 14.61 16.62
N ARG A 246 -47.08 14.68 17.93
CA ARG A 246 -45.78 14.76 18.57
C ARG A 246 -45.53 13.49 19.39
N PHE A 247 -44.47 12.80 19.10
CA PHE A 247 -43.95 11.74 19.95
C PHE A 247 -42.70 12.24 20.67
N ILE A 248 -42.64 11.98 21.96
CA ILE A 248 -41.43 12.19 22.79
C ILE A 248 -40.97 10.82 23.21
N ILE A 249 -39.75 10.53 22.90
CA ILE A 249 -39.10 9.24 23.18
C ILE A 249 -37.96 9.48 24.13
N ASP A 250 -37.85 8.68 25.18
CA ASP A 250 -36.68 8.69 26.04
C ASP A 250 -35.46 8.29 25.24
N PHE A 251 -34.59 9.23 25.03
CA PHE A 251 -33.41 9.08 24.21
C PHE A 251 -32.27 9.90 24.83
N ASN A 252 -31.43 9.23 25.57
CA ASN A 252 -30.25 9.87 26.12
C ASN A 252 -29.23 10.15 25.02
N SER A 253 -29.23 11.41 24.53
CA SER A 253 -28.24 11.90 23.57
C SER A 253 -27.04 12.57 24.25
N ASN A 254 -27.00 12.58 25.58
CA ASN A 254 -25.81 13.01 26.30
C ASN A 254 -24.65 12.09 25.98
N PHE A 255 -23.49 12.70 25.80
CA PHE A 255 -22.25 11.91 25.67
C PHE A 255 -22.01 11.19 27.02
N GLU A 256 -22.39 9.94 27.10
CA GLU A 256 -21.98 9.04 28.17
C GLU A 256 -20.79 8.22 27.69
N LYS A 257 -19.65 8.40 28.34
CA LYS A 257 -18.49 7.56 28.07
C LYS A 257 -18.80 6.15 28.51
N GLN A 258 -18.96 5.24 27.55
CA GLN A 258 -19.11 3.82 27.86
C GLN A 258 -17.93 3.31 28.67
N ASP A 259 -18.20 2.37 29.58
CA ASP A 259 -17.15 1.77 30.38
C ASP A 259 -16.13 1.07 29.49
N ALA A 260 -14.87 1.51 29.60
CA ALA A 260 -13.76 0.96 28.85
C ALA A 260 -13.53 -0.54 29.13
N GLU A 261 -13.98 -1.03 30.26
CA GLU A 261 -13.88 -2.44 30.66
C GLU A 261 -14.73 -3.37 29.78
N GLN A 262 -15.84 -2.90 29.21
CA GLN A 262 -16.67 -3.68 28.28
C GLN A 262 -15.86 -4.13 27.06
N TRP A 263 -14.82 -3.37 26.67
CA TRP A 263 -13.95 -3.66 25.53
C TRP A 263 -12.73 -4.51 25.90
N SER A 264 -12.60 -4.93 27.15
CA SER A 264 -11.51 -5.81 27.60
C SER A 264 -11.50 -7.18 26.92
N GLY A 265 -12.64 -7.61 26.39
CA GLY A 265 -12.79 -8.85 25.60
C GLY A 265 -12.13 -8.83 24.22
N SER A 266 -11.91 -7.65 23.66
CA SER A 266 -11.35 -7.50 22.31
C SER A 266 -9.87 -7.93 22.24
N ALA A 267 -9.47 -8.59 21.14
CA ALA A 267 -8.09 -9.04 20.96
C ALA A 267 -7.06 -7.88 21.01
N ILE A 268 -7.44 -6.71 20.54
CA ILE A 268 -6.55 -5.55 20.45
C ILE A 268 -6.23 -4.91 21.79
N THR A 269 -7.08 -5.13 22.81
CA THR A 269 -6.96 -4.55 24.14
C THR A 269 -6.28 -5.47 25.16
N LYS A 270 -5.84 -6.66 24.74
CA LYS A 270 -5.23 -7.67 25.63
C LYS A 270 -3.71 -7.64 25.59
N ASN A 271 -3.08 -7.90 26.72
CA ASN A 271 -1.65 -8.13 26.80
C ASN A 271 -1.28 -9.55 26.34
N LEU A 272 0.01 -9.85 26.19
CA LEU A 272 0.49 -11.17 25.72
C LEU A 272 -0.02 -12.33 26.58
N LYS A 273 0.00 -12.17 27.90
CA LYS A 273 -0.48 -13.22 28.82
C LYS A 273 -1.99 -13.44 28.69
N GLN A 274 -2.75 -12.37 28.59
CA GLN A 274 -4.21 -12.43 28.38
C GLN A 274 -4.55 -13.01 27.00
N LEU A 275 -3.77 -12.64 25.95
CA LEU A 275 -3.95 -13.21 24.61
C LEU A 275 -3.70 -14.71 24.60
N SER A 276 -2.62 -15.20 25.21
CA SER A 276 -2.35 -16.64 25.32
C SER A 276 -3.47 -17.36 26.05
N ALA A 277 -3.87 -16.86 27.23
CA ALA A 277 -4.96 -17.46 28.00
C ALA A 277 -6.30 -17.47 27.24
N SER A 278 -6.61 -16.39 26.50
CA SER A 278 -7.82 -16.32 25.68
C SER A 278 -7.77 -17.29 24.50
N ILE A 279 -6.62 -17.42 23.83
CA ILE A 279 -6.43 -18.37 22.73
C ILE A 279 -6.63 -19.82 23.24
N ASP A 280 -6.04 -20.16 24.39
CA ASP A 280 -6.18 -21.50 24.97
C ASP A 280 -7.62 -21.79 25.37
N SER A 281 -8.30 -20.83 26.01
CA SER A 281 -9.72 -20.96 26.40
C SER A 281 -10.62 -21.12 25.16
N MET A 282 -10.43 -20.30 24.11
CA MET A 282 -11.22 -20.41 22.88
C MET A 282 -10.94 -21.71 22.11
N ASN A 283 -9.69 -22.19 22.05
CA ASN A 283 -9.38 -23.47 21.45
C ASN A 283 -10.08 -24.62 22.21
N THR A 284 -10.03 -24.62 23.56
CA THR A 284 -10.70 -25.62 24.37
C THR A 284 -12.23 -25.61 24.14
N ALA A 285 -12.82 -24.42 24.01
CA ALA A 285 -14.24 -24.28 23.70
C ALA A 285 -14.58 -24.84 22.31
N LEU A 286 -13.78 -24.49 21.29
CA LEU A 286 -13.95 -24.99 19.92
C LEU A 286 -13.75 -26.51 19.82
N ASP A 287 -12.77 -27.07 20.54
CA ASP A 287 -12.55 -28.51 20.62
C ASP A 287 -13.74 -29.22 21.25
N SER A 288 -14.33 -28.63 22.32
CA SER A 288 -15.54 -29.19 22.98
C SER A 288 -16.75 -29.15 22.04
N ILE A 289 -16.95 -28.05 21.29
CA ILE A 289 -17.98 -27.91 20.26
C ILE A 289 -17.75 -28.95 19.15
N GLY A 290 -16.53 -29.09 18.68
CA GLY A 290 -16.13 -30.06 17.65
C GLY A 290 -16.43 -31.49 18.10
N LEU A 291 -16.10 -31.82 19.33
CA LEU A 291 -16.41 -33.14 19.92
C LEU A 291 -17.92 -33.38 20.04
N ALA A 292 -18.68 -32.38 20.47
CA ALA A 292 -20.13 -32.44 20.52
C ALA A 292 -20.76 -32.65 19.15
N ASN A 293 -20.30 -31.87 18.14
CA ASN A 293 -20.72 -32.00 16.75
C ASN A 293 -20.38 -33.38 16.17
N TYR A 294 -19.20 -33.92 16.47
CA TYR A 294 -18.80 -35.26 16.07
C TYR A 294 -19.72 -36.34 16.69
N LYS A 295 -19.99 -36.24 18.00
CA LYS A 295 -20.90 -37.18 18.70
C LYS A 295 -22.31 -37.13 18.12
N GLN A 296 -22.84 -35.93 17.89
CA GLN A 296 -24.15 -35.73 17.29
C GLN A 296 -24.19 -36.30 15.86
N GLY A 297 -23.18 -35.96 15.03
CA GLY A 297 -23.09 -36.48 13.67
C GLY A 297 -23.03 -38.00 13.61
N LYS A 298 -22.30 -38.62 14.54
CA LYS A 298 -22.27 -40.08 14.67
C LYS A 298 -23.66 -40.69 15.01
N GLN A 299 -24.44 -39.99 15.82
CA GLN A 299 -25.81 -40.43 16.18
C GLN A 299 -26.78 -40.24 14.99
N THR A 300 -26.63 -39.15 14.23
CA THR A 300 -27.50 -38.83 13.09
C THR A 300 -27.17 -39.67 11.86
N ALA A 301 -25.87 -39.88 11.56
CA ALA A 301 -25.42 -40.66 10.40
C ALA A 301 -25.70 -42.18 10.55
N TYR A 302 -25.65 -42.68 11.78
CA TYR A 302 -25.92 -44.09 12.07
C TYR A 302 -27.22 -44.18 12.86
N TYR A 303 -28.36 -44.11 12.19
CA TYR A 303 -29.65 -44.30 12.83
C TYR A 303 -29.76 -45.75 13.34
N CYS A 304 -29.58 -45.92 14.63
CA CYS A 304 -29.95 -47.13 15.31
C CYS A 304 -31.23 -46.83 16.13
N PRO A 305 -32.36 -47.42 15.77
CA PRO A 305 -33.55 -47.28 16.59
C PRO A 305 -33.24 -47.72 18.02
N PRO A 306 -33.78 -47.04 19.06
CA PRO A 306 -33.54 -47.42 20.43
C PRO A 306 -34.09 -48.82 20.68
N LEU A 307 -33.18 -49.76 20.83
CA LEU A 307 -33.54 -51.16 21.12
C LEU A 307 -33.90 -51.28 22.61
N ARG A 308 -35.02 -51.97 22.87
CA ARG A 308 -35.33 -52.33 24.26
C ARG A 308 -34.19 -53.17 24.84
N PRO A 309 -33.80 -52.98 26.13
CA PRO A 309 -32.62 -53.64 26.71
C PRO A 309 -32.63 -55.18 26.53
N GLN A 310 -33.80 -55.77 26.53
CA GLN A 310 -34.04 -57.25 26.36
C GLN A 310 -33.63 -57.70 24.91
N HIS A 311 -33.88 -56.87 23.89
CA HIS A 311 -33.52 -57.17 22.50
C HIS A 311 -32.08 -56.83 22.17
N ALA A 312 -31.49 -55.87 22.89
CA ALA A 312 -30.10 -55.47 22.68
C ALA A 312 -29.10 -56.58 23.01
N ALA A 313 -29.35 -57.34 24.10
CA ALA A 313 -28.53 -58.47 24.47
C ALA A 313 -28.60 -59.63 23.47
N ALA A 314 -29.82 -59.97 23.01
CA ALA A 314 -30.04 -61.00 22.02
C ALA A 314 -29.43 -60.68 20.66
N LEU A 315 -29.57 -59.43 20.18
CA LEU A 315 -28.96 -58.94 18.92
C LEU A 315 -27.44 -58.89 19.00
N LYS A 316 -26.86 -58.56 20.17
CA LYS A 316 -25.43 -58.56 20.38
C LYS A 316 -24.82 -59.96 20.33
N GLN A 317 -25.59 -60.98 20.73
CA GLN A 317 -25.20 -62.39 20.58
C GLN A 317 -25.35 -62.88 19.14
N MET A 318 -26.42 -62.53 18.44
CA MET A 318 -26.64 -62.88 17.03
C MET A 318 -25.70 -62.18 16.05
N SER A 319 -25.26 -60.97 16.34
CA SER A 319 -24.33 -60.23 15.49
C SER A 319 -22.88 -60.69 15.63
N LYS A 320 -22.51 -61.50 16.61
CA LYS A 320 -21.19 -62.09 16.74
C LYS A 320 -20.93 -63.08 15.60
N GLY A 321 -20.29 -62.60 14.54
CA GLY A 321 -19.89 -63.42 13.37
C GLY A 321 -20.73 -63.30 12.11
N ALA A 322 -21.83 -62.55 12.14
CA ALA A 322 -22.59 -62.27 10.92
C ALA A 322 -21.89 -61.18 10.07
N LYS A 323 -21.32 -61.54 8.96
CA LYS A 323 -20.88 -60.58 7.91
C LYS A 323 -22.15 -60.12 7.18
N LEU A 324 -22.58 -58.88 7.40
CA LEU A 324 -23.62 -58.23 6.62
C LEU A 324 -23.01 -57.88 5.23
N ASP A 325 -23.46 -58.57 4.21
CA ASP A 325 -23.16 -58.20 2.82
C ASP A 325 -24.29 -57.31 2.29
N PHE A 326 -23.98 -56.03 2.15
CA PHE A 326 -24.93 -55.02 1.70
C PHE A 326 -25.46 -55.34 0.31
N ASP A 327 -24.63 -55.82 -0.61
CA ASP A 327 -24.99 -56.11 -1.99
C ASP A 327 -25.99 -57.26 -2.06
N THR A 328 -25.82 -58.28 -1.26
CA THR A 328 -26.76 -59.44 -1.15
C THR A 328 -28.10 -58.99 -0.62
N ILE A 329 -28.12 -58.12 0.42
CA ILE A 329 -29.38 -57.60 0.99
C ILE A 329 -30.12 -56.76 -0.07
N MET A 330 -29.41 -55.88 -0.78
CA MET A 330 -29.97 -55.02 -1.81
C MET A 330 -30.50 -55.84 -2.99
N ALA A 331 -29.83 -56.94 -3.38
CA ALA A 331 -30.29 -57.85 -4.45
C ALA A 331 -31.58 -58.55 -4.12
N HIS A 332 -31.83 -58.92 -2.90
CA HIS A 332 -33.06 -59.63 -2.44
C HIS A 332 -34.24 -58.68 -2.14
N MET A 333 -34.02 -57.33 -2.16
CA MET A 333 -35.10 -56.36 -2.01
C MET A 333 -35.93 -56.21 -3.28
N SER A 334 -37.27 -56.03 -3.13
CA SER A 334 -38.12 -55.62 -4.23
C SER A 334 -37.67 -54.27 -4.83
N ALA A 335 -37.92 -54.05 -6.11
CA ALA A 335 -37.51 -52.83 -6.80
C ALA A 335 -38.00 -51.55 -6.09
N ASP A 336 -39.27 -51.57 -5.64
CA ASP A 336 -39.82 -50.38 -4.95
C ASP A 336 -39.16 -50.10 -3.60
N LYS A 337 -38.92 -51.15 -2.81
CA LYS A 337 -38.21 -51.02 -1.53
C LYS A 337 -36.76 -50.55 -1.72
N ARG A 338 -36.10 -51.02 -2.78
CA ARG A 338 -34.74 -50.58 -3.10
C ARG A 338 -34.71 -49.08 -3.44
N VAL A 339 -35.63 -48.62 -4.29
CA VAL A 339 -35.76 -47.20 -4.66
C VAL A 339 -36.09 -46.37 -3.44
N GLN A 340 -37.01 -46.81 -2.56
CA GLN A 340 -37.37 -46.10 -1.37
C GLN A 340 -36.20 -46.02 -0.38
N THR A 341 -35.43 -47.10 -0.21
CA THR A 341 -34.26 -47.12 0.66
C THR A 341 -33.16 -46.15 0.15
N ILE A 342 -32.89 -46.16 -1.19
CA ILE A 342 -31.91 -45.25 -1.76
C ILE A 342 -32.37 -43.78 -1.66
N ARG A 343 -33.65 -43.49 -1.88
CA ARG A 343 -34.20 -42.14 -1.69
C ARG A 343 -34.11 -41.68 -0.24
N ALA A 344 -34.44 -42.55 0.74
CA ALA A 344 -34.30 -42.22 2.15
C ALA A 344 -32.85 -41.98 2.55
N ALA A 345 -31.91 -42.78 2.05
CA ALA A 345 -30.49 -42.58 2.30
C ALA A 345 -29.97 -41.27 1.66
N ALA A 346 -30.40 -40.97 0.42
CA ALA A 346 -30.04 -39.71 -0.23
C ALA A 346 -30.62 -38.49 0.51
N ALA A 347 -31.87 -38.58 0.96
CA ALA A 347 -32.49 -37.50 1.76
C ALA A 347 -31.75 -37.28 3.10
N SER A 348 -31.41 -38.37 3.81
CA SER A 348 -30.63 -38.31 5.05
C SER A 348 -29.24 -37.72 4.83
N ALA A 349 -28.55 -38.09 3.74
CA ALA A 349 -27.25 -37.56 3.40
C ALA A 349 -27.32 -36.05 3.06
N ALA A 350 -28.35 -35.63 2.32
CA ALA A 350 -28.57 -34.23 2.01
C ALA A 350 -28.89 -33.39 3.26
N ALA A 351 -29.74 -33.91 4.16
CA ALA A 351 -30.05 -33.24 5.44
C ALA A 351 -28.80 -33.11 6.31
N TYR A 352 -27.97 -34.13 6.37
CA TYR A 352 -26.73 -34.10 7.13
C TYR A 352 -25.70 -33.16 6.52
N ALA A 353 -25.60 -33.09 5.19
CA ALA A 353 -24.73 -32.11 4.49
C ALA A 353 -25.13 -30.66 4.82
N SER A 354 -26.44 -30.35 4.78
CA SER A 354 -26.96 -29.03 5.15
C SER A 354 -26.73 -28.71 6.62
N GLU A 355 -26.86 -29.68 7.54
CA GLU A 355 -26.54 -29.49 8.96
C GLU A 355 -25.05 -29.22 9.18
N LEU A 356 -24.15 -29.91 8.45
CA LEU A 356 -22.71 -29.68 8.51
C LEU A 356 -22.34 -28.30 7.98
N GLU A 357 -22.98 -27.87 6.90
CA GLU A 357 -22.79 -26.54 6.34
C GLU A 357 -23.15 -25.45 7.36
N TRP A 358 -24.31 -25.57 8.00
CA TRP A 358 -24.72 -24.67 9.08
C TRP A 358 -23.74 -24.68 10.26
N LYS A 359 -23.30 -25.85 10.70
CA LYS A 359 -22.33 -26.00 11.80
C LYS A 359 -20.97 -25.40 11.42
N SER A 360 -20.56 -25.52 10.15
CA SER A 360 -19.32 -24.90 9.66
C SER A 360 -19.35 -23.39 9.76
N LEU A 361 -20.49 -22.75 9.41
CA LEU A 361 -20.66 -21.29 9.53
C LEU A 361 -20.56 -20.82 10.98
N THR A 362 -21.17 -21.53 11.93
CA THR A 362 -21.10 -21.17 13.37
C THR A 362 -19.72 -21.37 13.97
N THR A 363 -18.97 -22.39 13.55
CA THR A 363 -17.59 -22.62 14.00
C THR A 363 -16.59 -21.68 13.35
N GLU A 364 -16.85 -21.23 12.11
CA GLU A 364 -15.99 -20.29 11.40
C GLU A 364 -15.83 -18.95 12.13
N GLU A 365 -16.87 -18.45 12.76
CA GLU A 365 -16.82 -17.22 13.56
C GLU A 365 -15.91 -17.37 14.78
N GLY A 366 -15.99 -18.52 15.46
CA GLY A 366 -15.08 -18.87 16.54
C GLY A 366 -13.62 -18.93 16.07
N ASP A 367 -13.38 -19.58 14.93
CA ASP A 367 -12.05 -19.66 14.34
C ASP A 367 -11.51 -18.29 13.93
N LYS A 368 -12.33 -17.42 13.37
CA LYS A 368 -11.96 -16.01 13.05
C LYS A 368 -11.57 -15.26 14.31
N SER A 369 -12.27 -15.48 15.42
CA SER A 369 -11.94 -14.89 16.72
C SER A 369 -10.57 -15.36 17.22
N VAL A 370 -10.30 -16.67 17.19
CA VAL A 370 -8.98 -17.23 17.55
C VAL A 370 -7.89 -16.67 16.65
N ARG A 371 -8.10 -16.63 15.33
CA ARG A 371 -7.14 -16.04 14.36
C ARG A 371 -6.85 -14.57 14.70
N SER A 372 -7.88 -13.79 15.04
CA SER A 372 -7.72 -12.39 15.43
C SER A 372 -6.82 -12.24 16.68
N HIS A 373 -6.99 -13.08 17.70
CA HIS A 373 -6.17 -13.07 18.91
C HIS A 373 -4.72 -13.48 18.61
N ARG A 374 -4.51 -14.50 17.79
CA ARG A 374 -3.16 -14.93 17.36
C ARG A 374 -2.47 -13.83 16.52
N ILE A 375 -3.18 -13.14 15.62
CA ILE A 375 -2.66 -11.99 14.86
C ILE A 375 -2.13 -10.92 15.80
N GLN A 376 -2.92 -10.53 16.83
CA GLN A 376 -2.50 -9.52 17.79
C GLN A 376 -1.29 -9.97 18.60
N TRP A 377 -1.20 -11.26 18.94
CA TRP A 377 -0.04 -11.81 19.61
C TRP A 377 1.25 -11.67 18.79
N HIS A 378 1.23 -12.10 17.52
CA HIS A 378 2.37 -11.95 16.60
C HIS A 378 2.70 -10.49 16.28
N GLN A 379 1.69 -9.63 16.14
CA GLN A 379 1.86 -8.23 15.79
C GLN A 379 2.71 -7.46 16.79
N LYS A 380 2.61 -7.78 18.09
CA LYS A 380 3.45 -7.16 19.13
C LYS A 380 4.94 -7.41 18.89
N PHE A 381 5.31 -8.58 18.40
CA PHE A 381 6.71 -8.90 18.05
C PHE A 381 7.12 -8.27 16.72
N THR A 382 6.32 -8.45 15.68
CA THR A 382 6.69 -7.98 14.33
C THR A 382 6.84 -6.48 14.25
N MET A 383 6.00 -5.70 14.94
CA MET A 383 6.12 -4.24 15.00
C MET A 383 7.40 -3.79 15.73
N SER A 384 7.74 -4.45 16.83
CA SER A 384 8.96 -4.12 17.58
C SER A 384 10.23 -4.45 16.80
N ILE A 385 10.27 -5.62 16.13
CA ILE A 385 11.37 -6.05 15.28
C ILE A 385 11.50 -5.16 14.04
N ALA A 386 10.40 -4.56 13.58
CA ALA A 386 10.40 -3.63 12.46
C ALA A 386 11.39 -2.46 12.64
N CYS A 387 11.58 -1.97 13.86
CA CYS A 387 12.58 -0.95 14.15
C CYS A 387 14.00 -1.41 13.75
N ILE A 388 14.32 -2.68 13.98
CA ILE A 388 15.65 -3.23 13.73
C ILE A 388 15.92 -3.33 12.23
N PHE A 389 15.03 -3.98 11.47
CA PHE A 389 15.29 -4.12 10.03
C PHE A 389 15.20 -2.77 9.30
N PHE A 390 14.35 -1.85 9.72
CA PHE A 390 14.31 -0.51 9.14
C PHE A 390 15.59 0.28 9.40
N PHE A 391 16.23 0.10 10.54
CA PHE A 391 17.55 0.68 10.78
C PHE A 391 18.61 0.09 9.82
N PHE A 392 18.63 -1.24 9.67
CA PHE A 392 19.58 -1.91 8.76
C PHE A 392 19.30 -1.67 7.27
N ILE A 393 18.13 -1.17 6.91
CA ILE A 393 17.81 -0.65 5.57
C ILE A 393 18.19 0.83 5.47
N GLY A 394 17.76 1.64 6.43
CA GLY A 394 17.87 3.09 6.38
C GLY A 394 19.30 3.60 6.48
N ALA A 395 20.09 3.08 7.41
CA ALA A 395 21.46 3.54 7.62
C ALA A 395 22.40 3.27 6.41
N PRO A 396 22.44 2.06 5.81
CA PRO A 396 23.22 1.83 4.60
C PRO A 396 22.73 2.62 3.41
N LEU A 397 21.43 2.73 3.24
CA LEU A 397 20.83 3.47 2.13
C LEU A 397 21.09 4.97 2.24
N GLY A 398 21.01 5.53 3.46
CA GLY A 398 21.42 6.92 3.74
C GLY A 398 22.89 7.16 3.45
N ALA A 399 23.76 6.23 3.82
CA ALA A 399 25.20 6.33 3.55
C ALA A 399 25.55 6.32 2.04
N ILE A 400 24.70 5.69 1.22
CA ILE A 400 24.84 5.62 -0.24
C ILE A 400 24.34 6.90 -0.91
N ILE A 401 23.24 7.48 -0.42
CA ILE A 401 22.60 8.67 -0.98
C ILE A 401 23.34 9.91 -0.50
N ARG A 402 24.35 10.35 -1.26
CA ARG A 402 25.24 11.46 -0.88
C ARG A 402 24.73 12.85 -1.32
N LYS A 403 23.66 12.92 -2.14
CA LYS A 403 23.15 14.18 -2.72
C LYS A 403 21.64 14.25 -2.56
N GLY A 404 21.13 15.45 -2.25
CA GLY A 404 19.69 15.72 -2.28
C GLY A 404 19.09 16.30 -0.99
N GLY A 405 19.90 16.72 -0.03
CA GLY A 405 19.43 17.31 1.23
C GLY A 405 18.47 16.42 1.97
N LEU A 406 17.57 16.98 2.79
CA LEU A 406 16.54 16.23 3.55
C LEU A 406 15.43 15.62 2.68
N GLY A 407 15.21 16.13 1.47
CA GLY A 407 14.07 15.73 0.64
C GLY A 407 14.17 14.30 0.11
N MET A 408 15.32 13.93 -0.45
CA MET A 408 15.51 12.59 -1.04
C MET A 408 15.41 11.45 0.00
N PRO A 409 16.06 11.52 1.17
CA PRO A 409 15.88 10.53 2.22
C PRO A 409 14.43 10.38 2.67
N THR A 410 13.69 11.49 2.79
CA THR A 410 12.28 11.46 3.19
C THR A 410 11.40 10.73 2.17
N ILE A 411 11.55 11.04 0.88
CA ILE A 411 10.78 10.36 -0.19
C ILE A 411 11.06 8.86 -0.18
N ILE A 412 12.32 8.46 -0.06
CA ILE A 412 12.71 7.04 -0.03
C ILE A 412 12.16 6.35 1.21
N ALA A 413 12.18 7.01 2.38
CA ALA A 413 11.59 6.47 3.61
C ALA A 413 10.09 6.21 3.44
N VAL A 414 9.35 7.15 2.84
CA VAL A 414 7.92 7.01 2.57
C VAL A 414 7.65 5.84 1.61
N ILE A 415 8.40 5.73 0.51
CA ILE A 415 8.24 4.62 -0.46
C ILE A 415 8.49 3.26 0.21
N LEU A 416 9.57 3.13 0.98
CA LEU A 416 9.89 1.90 1.71
C LEU A 416 8.83 1.55 2.75
N PHE A 417 8.30 2.56 3.43
CA PHE A 417 7.22 2.36 4.41
C PHE A 417 5.92 1.92 3.74
N ILE A 418 5.54 2.52 2.61
CA ILE A 418 4.38 2.10 1.83
C ILE A 418 4.52 0.64 1.40
N PHE A 419 5.69 0.25 0.90
CA PHE A 419 5.98 -1.13 0.52
C PHE A 419 5.83 -2.10 1.70
N TYR A 420 6.42 -1.76 2.86
CA TYR A 420 6.22 -2.52 4.09
C TYR A 420 4.76 -2.61 4.49
N TYR A 421 4.05 -1.47 4.48
CA TYR A 421 2.66 -1.39 4.89
C TYR A 421 1.74 -2.26 4.03
N ILE A 422 1.95 -2.26 2.72
CA ILE A 422 1.20 -3.11 1.77
C ILE A 422 1.44 -4.58 2.09
N ILE A 423 2.70 -5.02 2.22
CA ILE A 423 3.03 -6.41 2.51
C ILE A 423 2.45 -6.83 3.87
N ASN A 424 2.65 -6.01 4.91
CA ASN A 424 2.19 -6.31 6.27
C ASN A 424 0.67 -6.40 6.34
N THR A 425 -0.06 -5.44 5.74
CA THR A 425 -1.53 -5.41 5.74
C THR A 425 -2.12 -6.54 4.90
N SER A 426 -1.53 -6.84 3.74
CA SER A 426 -1.96 -7.97 2.90
C SER A 426 -1.72 -9.30 3.60
N GLY A 427 -0.56 -9.49 4.21
CA GLY A 427 -0.25 -10.69 5.00
C GLY A 427 -1.20 -10.88 6.18
N MET A 428 -1.51 -9.81 6.90
CA MET A 428 -2.47 -9.82 8.01
C MET A 428 -3.90 -10.16 7.55
N LYS A 429 -4.36 -9.60 6.42
CA LYS A 429 -5.69 -9.92 5.85
C LYS A 429 -5.77 -11.39 5.44
N MET A 430 -4.80 -11.89 4.67
CA MET A 430 -4.75 -13.29 4.24
C MET A 430 -4.68 -14.27 5.42
N ALA A 431 -3.97 -13.91 6.51
CA ALA A 431 -3.94 -14.70 7.74
C ALA A 431 -5.29 -14.67 8.47
N ARG A 432 -5.97 -13.52 8.52
CA ARG A 432 -7.30 -13.37 9.12
C ARG A 432 -8.36 -14.19 8.41
N ASP A 433 -8.34 -14.15 7.08
CA ASP A 433 -9.30 -14.85 6.23
C ASP A 433 -9.01 -16.37 6.14
N GLY A 434 -7.90 -16.83 6.74
CA GLY A 434 -7.52 -18.24 6.77
C GLY A 434 -6.87 -18.75 5.48
N ALA A 435 -6.65 -17.89 4.49
CA ALA A 435 -6.04 -18.25 3.21
C ALA A 435 -4.54 -18.61 3.33
N TRP A 436 -3.85 -17.98 4.28
CA TRP A 436 -2.44 -18.25 4.58
C TRP A 436 -2.25 -18.74 6.00
N ASN A 437 -1.17 -19.52 6.19
CA ASN A 437 -0.74 -19.88 7.54
C ASN A 437 -0.47 -18.61 8.35
N MET A 438 -0.95 -18.56 9.58
CA MET A 438 -0.88 -17.41 10.49
C MET A 438 0.56 -16.87 10.64
N ILE A 439 1.52 -17.77 10.87
CA ILE A 439 2.93 -17.40 11.05
C ILE A 439 3.47 -16.76 9.77
N PHE A 440 3.23 -17.40 8.62
CA PHE A 440 3.69 -16.87 7.34
C PHE A 440 3.08 -15.49 7.05
N GLY A 441 1.76 -15.34 7.21
CA GLY A 441 1.07 -14.07 6.95
C GLY A 441 1.56 -12.92 7.83
N MET A 442 1.85 -13.18 9.10
CA MET A 442 2.32 -12.13 10.03
C MET A 442 3.81 -11.80 9.90
N TRP A 443 4.65 -12.77 9.49
CA TRP A 443 6.09 -12.59 9.41
C TRP A 443 6.62 -12.30 8.00
N ILE A 444 5.76 -12.32 6.97
CA ILE A 444 6.17 -12.11 5.57
C ILE A 444 6.90 -10.78 5.36
N SER A 445 6.45 -9.70 6.00
CA SER A 445 7.12 -8.39 5.92
C SER A 445 8.55 -8.45 6.48
N THR A 446 8.75 -9.14 7.59
CA THR A 446 10.06 -9.35 8.20
C THR A 446 10.95 -10.23 7.33
N VAL A 447 10.41 -11.32 6.78
CA VAL A 447 11.13 -12.26 5.90
C VAL A 447 11.60 -11.58 4.60
N VAL A 448 10.82 -10.66 4.05
CA VAL A 448 11.16 -9.93 2.82
C VAL A 448 12.16 -8.81 3.10
N LEU A 449 11.96 -8.03 4.18
CA LEU A 449 12.76 -6.84 4.44
C LEU A 449 14.09 -7.12 5.14
N THR A 450 14.20 -8.19 5.92
CA THR A 450 15.47 -8.55 6.59
C THR A 450 16.58 -8.90 5.59
N PRO A 451 16.37 -9.77 4.58
CA PRO A 451 17.37 -10.00 3.54
C PRO A 451 17.75 -8.74 2.76
N LEU A 452 16.77 -7.87 2.49
CA LEU A 452 17.01 -6.58 1.85
C LEU A 452 17.94 -5.70 2.70
N GLY A 453 17.70 -5.61 4.00
CA GLY A 453 18.56 -4.89 4.95
C GLY A 453 19.97 -5.46 5.03
N CYS A 454 20.10 -6.79 5.09
CA CYS A 454 21.39 -7.48 5.07
C CYS A 454 22.15 -7.21 3.76
N PHE A 455 21.46 -7.30 2.62
CA PHE A 455 22.05 -7.03 1.30
C PHE A 455 22.54 -5.58 1.18
N LEU A 456 21.72 -4.61 1.58
CA LEU A 456 22.10 -3.20 1.56
C LEU A 456 23.28 -2.91 2.48
N THR A 457 23.29 -3.49 3.68
CA THR A 457 24.39 -3.34 4.65
C THR A 457 25.69 -3.92 4.10
N TYR A 458 25.65 -5.11 3.51
CA TYR A 458 26.80 -5.73 2.87
C TYR A 458 27.36 -4.88 1.73
N LYS A 459 26.50 -4.39 0.84
CA LYS A 459 26.87 -3.56 -0.30
C LYS A 459 27.43 -2.19 0.12
N ALA A 460 26.84 -1.54 1.12
CA ALA A 460 27.31 -0.26 1.63
C ALA A 460 28.65 -0.35 2.38
N ASN A 461 28.91 -1.48 3.02
CA ASN A 461 30.19 -1.74 3.69
C ASN A 461 31.34 -1.95 2.70
N ASN A 462 31.06 -2.57 1.54
CA ASN A 462 32.06 -2.91 0.53
C ASN A 462 32.23 -1.82 -0.54
N ASP A 463 31.77 -0.59 -0.32
CA ASP A 463 31.86 0.59 -1.20
C ASP A 463 31.60 0.27 -2.70
N SER A 464 30.69 -0.61 -2.98
CA SER A 464 30.40 -1.01 -4.36
C SER A 464 29.80 0.17 -5.14
N VAL A 465 30.42 0.51 -6.26
CA VAL A 465 30.03 1.57 -7.22
C VAL A 465 28.58 1.42 -7.75
N VAL A 466 27.99 0.27 -7.52
CA VAL A 466 26.62 -0.10 -7.97
C VAL A 466 25.53 0.84 -7.44
N PHE A 467 25.79 1.57 -6.35
CA PHE A 467 24.81 2.51 -5.77
C PHE A 467 25.15 3.99 -5.98
N ASN A 468 25.96 4.32 -6.97
CA ASN A 468 26.12 5.72 -7.32
C ASN A 468 24.77 6.24 -7.84
N ALA A 469 24.09 7.09 -7.05
CA ALA A 469 22.79 7.66 -7.42
C ALA A 469 22.85 8.34 -8.80
N ASP A 470 24.03 8.86 -9.16
CA ASP A 470 24.28 9.46 -10.46
C ASP A 470 24.16 8.43 -11.59
N VAL A 471 24.53 7.15 -11.38
CA VAL A 471 24.35 6.09 -12.37
C VAL A 471 22.87 5.75 -12.57
N TYR A 472 22.10 5.68 -11.48
CA TYR A 472 20.66 5.41 -11.57
C TYR A 472 19.89 6.61 -12.10
N THR A 473 20.23 7.83 -11.69
CA THR A 473 19.63 9.04 -12.24
C THR A 473 19.99 9.21 -13.73
N ALA A 474 21.20 8.87 -14.13
CA ALA A 474 21.61 8.83 -15.54
C ALA A 474 20.85 7.74 -16.31
N LEU A 475 20.73 6.55 -15.73
CA LEU A 475 19.96 5.45 -16.31
C LEU A 475 18.46 5.81 -16.41
N PHE A 476 17.89 6.44 -15.39
CA PHE A 476 16.50 6.89 -15.38
C PHE A 476 16.27 8.06 -16.35
N LYS A 477 17.20 9.02 -16.40
CA LYS A 477 17.19 10.10 -17.41
C LYS A 477 17.32 9.51 -18.81
N ARG A 478 18.19 8.52 -19.01
CA ARG A 478 18.34 7.77 -20.27
C ARG A 478 17.08 7.01 -20.62
N LEU A 479 16.44 6.37 -19.63
CA LEU A 479 15.20 5.60 -19.81
C LEU A 479 14.02 6.51 -20.17
N LEU A 480 13.87 7.65 -19.50
CA LEU A 480 12.86 8.68 -19.81
C LEU A 480 13.25 9.57 -21.00
N GLY A 481 14.49 9.45 -21.49
CA GLY A 481 15.01 10.27 -22.56
C GLY A 481 15.13 11.75 -22.17
N LEU A 482 15.45 12.07 -20.94
CA LEU A 482 15.70 13.44 -20.50
C LEU A 482 17.09 13.88 -20.97
N ARG A 483 17.21 15.15 -21.39
CA ARG A 483 18.50 15.70 -21.84
C ARG A 483 19.43 15.95 -20.66
N SER A 484 20.66 15.46 -20.74
CA SER A 484 21.77 15.92 -19.91
C SER A 484 22.47 17.07 -20.66
N LYS A 485 22.68 18.19 -19.97
CA LYS A 485 23.48 19.31 -20.55
C LYS A 485 24.95 19.03 -20.32
N ARG A 486 25.79 19.39 -21.31
CA ARG A 486 27.25 19.41 -21.10
C ARG A 486 27.59 20.53 -20.15
N ASN A 487 28.58 20.29 -19.32
CA ASN A 487 29.17 21.30 -18.43
C ASN A 487 30.69 21.17 -18.47
N ILE A 488 31.28 21.80 -19.48
CA ILE A 488 32.73 21.86 -19.66
C ILE A 488 33.18 23.16 -18.99
N THR A 489 33.94 23.05 -17.92
CA THR A 489 34.57 24.18 -17.24
C THR A 489 36.02 24.31 -17.70
N ARG A 490 36.58 25.52 -17.64
CA ARG A 490 37.98 25.76 -17.92
C ARG A 490 38.85 24.92 -16.97
N LYS A 491 39.80 24.17 -17.52
CA LYS A 491 40.77 23.38 -16.73
C LYS A 491 41.79 24.35 -16.10
N GLU A 492 42.12 24.09 -14.84
CA GLU A 492 43.13 24.91 -14.12
C GLU A 492 44.55 24.68 -14.65
N VAL A 493 44.79 23.50 -15.21
CA VAL A 493 46.09 23.14 -15.83
C VAL A 493 45.82 22.64 -17.26
N ILE A 494 46.42 23.30 -18.25
CA ILE A 494 46.38 22.87 -19.64
C ILE A 494 47.63 22.02 -19.89
N ILE A 495 47.41 20.72 -20.16
CA ILE A 495 48.51 19.73 -20.35
C ILE A 495 49.04 19.82 -21.79
N GLU A 496 48.14 19.99 -22.78
CA GLU A 496 48.47 20.10 -24.19
C GLU A 496 47.64 21.21 -24.84
N THR A 497 48.24 22.05 -25.66
CA THR A 497 47.53 23.06 -26.45
C THR A 497 46.88 22.41 -27.66
N PRO A 498 45.59 22.67 -27.96
CA PRO A 498 44.96 22.10 -29.15
C PRO A 498 45.63 22.54 -30.46
N ASP A 499 45.81 21.59 -31.38
CA ASP A 499 46.18 21.93 -32.75
C ASP A 499 44.95 22.47 -33.53
N TYR A 500 44.78 23.78 -33.49
CA TYR A 500 43.61 24.43 -34.08
C TYR A 500 43.57 24.26 -35.62
N ALA A 501 44.70 24.01 -36.30
CA ALA A 501 44.73 23.85 -37.75
C ALA A 501 44.15 22.48 -38.18
N ALA A 502 44.54 21.40 -37.49
CA ALA A 502 43.99 20.07 -37.73
C ALA A 502 42.51 20.00 -37.33
N LEU A 503 42.14 20.63 -36.22
CA LEU A 503 40.77 20.65 -35.73
C LEU A 503 39.81 21.42 -36.62
N LEU A 504 40.26 22.38 -37.42
CA LEU A 504 39.44 23.05 -38.42
C LEU A 504 38.93 22.07 -39.50
N GLU A 505 39.80 21.17 -39.99
CA GLU A 505 39.41 20.19 -41.00
C GLU A 505 38.42 19.16 -40.38
N GLU A 506 38.65 18.74 -39.15
CA GLU A 506 37.72 17.83 -38.43
C GLU A 506 36.35 18.44 -38.21
N ILE A 507 36.26 19.76 -37.88
CA ILE A 507 34.98 20.46 -37.69
C ILE A 507 34.20 20.54 -38.99
N ASP A 508 34.89 20.82 -40.11
CA ASP A 508 34.27 20.94 -41.45
C ASP A 508 33.80 19.58 -41.96
N GLU A 509 34.62 18.53 -41.79
CA GLU A 509 34.25 17.15 -42.10
C GLU A 509 33.02 16.69 -41.27
N LEU A 510 33.03 16.97 -39.98
CA LEU A 510 31.90 16.63 -39.07
C LEU A 510 30.62 17.36 -39.47
N GLU A 511 30.71 18.64 -39.87
CA GLU A 511 29.55 19.40 -40.34
C GLU A 511 28.95 18.79 -41.63
N GLN A 512 29.80 18.39 -42.59
CA GLN A 512 29.36 17.76 -43.83
C GLN A 512 28.71 16.38 -43.56
N ILE A 513 29.33 15.55 -42.72
CA ILE A 513 28.80 14.23 -42.34
C ILE A 513 27.45 14.37 -41.66
N CYS A 514 27.29 15.33 -40.73
CA CYS A 514 26.04 15.56 -40.04
C CYS A 514 24.91 16.02 -40.96
N LYS A 515 25.21 16.89 -41.95
CA LYS A 515 24.27 17.33 -42.99
C LYS A 515 23.84 16.15 -43.87
N ALA A 516 24.81 15.39 -44.41
CA ALA A 516 24.55 14.21 -45.22
C ALA A 516 23.70 13.17 -44.48
N TYR A 517 24.00 12.90 -43.21
CA TYR A 517 23.25 11.96 -42.39
C TYR A 517 21.81 12.44 -42.14
N ALA A 518 21.61 13.74 -41.86
CA ALA A 518 20.28 14.31 -41.62
C ALA A 518 19.38 14.28 -42.88
N ASP A 519 19.97 14.45 -44.07
CA ASP A 519 19.24 14.46 -45.36
C ASP A 519 18.95 13.04 -45.88
N HIS A 520 19.88 12.10 -45.67
CA HIS A 520 19.77 10.74 -46.21
C HIS A 520 18.84 9.87 -45.37
N LYS A 521 18.84 9.99 -44.04
CA LYS A 521 17.95 9.19 -43.15
C LYS A 521 16.70 9.97 -42.78
N ARG A 522 15.52 9.43 -43.17
CA ARG A 522 14.20 9.96 -42.79
C ARG A 522 13.94 9.78 -41.29
N LEU A 523 14.66 10.54 -40.45
CA LEU A 523 14.60 10.39 -38.99
C LEU A 523 13.26 10.82 -38.38
N TYR A 524 12.43 11.60 -39.08
CA TYR A 524 11.09 11.97 -38.61
C TYR A 524 10.04 10.90 -38.87
N ALA A 525 10.31 9.92 -39.72
CA ALA A 525 9.38 8.81 -39.93
C ALA A 525 9.35 7.89 -38.70
N ALA A 526 8.15 7.41 -38.39
CA ALA A 526 7.98 6.45 -37.31
C ALA A 526 8.74 5.15 -37.63
N PRO A 527 9.51 4.60 -36.67
CA PRO A 527 10.24 3.36 -36.90
C PRO A 527 9.29 2.17 -37.06
N SER A 528 9.63 1.21 -37.90
CA SER A 528 8.88 -0.05 -37.99
C SER A 528 8.99 -0.80 -36.67
N TYR A 529 7.85 -1.20 -36.08
CA TYR A 529 7.78 -1.94 -34.82
C TYR A 529 8.62 -3.24 -34.88
N ILE A 530 8.47 -3.99 -35.96
CA ILE A 530 9.17 -5.27 -36.16
C ILE A 530 10.70 -5.05 -36.23
N ARG A 531 11.17 -4.00 -36.93
CA ARG A 531 12.61 -3.69 -36.98
C ARG A 531 13.16 -3.26 -35.63
N ALA A 532 12.41 -2.50 -34.84
CA ALA A 532 12.88 -1.98 -33.55
C ALA A 532 13.06 -3.08 -32.48
N PHE A 533 12.19 -4.11 -32.47
CA PHE A 533 12.21 -5.12 -31.41
C PHE A 533 12.81 -6.47 -31.85
N PHE A 534 12.58 -6.89 -33.09
CA PHE A 534 12.95 -8.25 -33.53
C PHE A 534 14.16 -8.27 -34.49
N LYS A 535 14.37 -7.20 -35.30
CA LYS A 535 15.42 -7.12 -36.32
C LYS A 535 16.27 -5.85 -36.16
N SER A 536 16.54 -5.42 -34.91
CA SER A 536 17.32 -4.21 -34.67
C SER A 536 18.77 -4.40 -35.17
N ARG A 537 19.24 -3.45 -35.99
CA ARG A 537 20.64 -3.33 -36.40
C ARG A 537 21.23 -2.07 -35.80
N PRO A 538 22.49 -2.07 -35.33
CA PRO A 538 23.14 -0.87 -34.84
C PRO A 538 23.32 0.11 -36.02
N ASP A 539 23.23 1.40 -35.76
CA ASP A 539 23.48 2.46 -36.71
C ASP A 539 24.91 2.95 -36.57
N HIS A 540 25.82 2.33 -37.31
CA HIS A 540 27.26 2.64 -37.24
C HIS A 540 27.56 4.08 -37.61
N ALA A 541 26.81 4.70 -38.56
CA ALA A 541 26.99 6.08 -38.93
C ALA A 541 26.69 7.06 -37.78
N ALA A 542 25.65 6.79 -37.01
CA ALA A 542 25.34 7.57 -35.81
C ALA A 542 26.35 7.34 -34.66
N GLU A 543 26.93 6.13 -34.57
CA GLU A 543 28.00 5.82 -33.61
C GLU A 543 29.30 6.57 -33.98
N ASP A 544 29.65 6.62 -35.25
CA ASP A 544 30.80 7.35 -35.74
C ASP A 544 30.68 8.88 -35.49
N ILE A 545 29.51 9.45 -35.81
CA ILE A 545 29.25 10.87 -35.51
C ILE A 545 29.36 11.13 -33.99
N GLN A 546 28.81 10.25 -33.16
CA GLN A 546 28.94 10.37 -31.70
C GLN A 546 30.41 10.41 -31.29
N GLN A 547 31.21 9.46 -31.78
CA GLN A 547 32.60 9.33 -31.43
C GLN A 547 33.42 10.57 -31.88
N ARG A 548 33.23 11.06 -33.11
CA ARG A 548 33.88 12.27 -33.62
C ARG A 548 33.51 13.52 -32.84
N VAL A 549 32.21 13.67 -32.45
CA VAL A 549 31.78 14.79 -31.59
C VAL A 549 32.48 14.73 -30.23
N GLU A 550 32.63 13.56 -29.63
CA GLU A 550 33.32 13.44 -28.34
C GLU A 550 34.83 13.69 -28.46
N GLN A 551 35.49 13.21 -29.52
CA GLN A 551 36.89 13.48 -29.79
C GLN A 551 37.15 14.99 -29.99
N LEU A 552 36.29 15.66 -30.77
CA LEU A 552 36.36 17.11 -30.97
C LEU A 552 36.18 17.88 -29.65
N VAL A 553 35.21 17.45 -28.82
CA VAL A 553 34.97 18.05 -27.50
C VAL A 553 36.17 17.84 -26.59
N GLU A 554 36.77 16.66 -26.58
CA GLU A 554 37.96 16.36 -25.77
C GLU A 554 39.15 17.22 -26.17
N ALA A 555 39.46 17.32 -27.47
CA ALA A 555 40.53 18.13 -27.99
C ALA A 555 40.35 19.61 -27.68
N LEU A 556 39.18 20.20 -27.98
CA LEU A 556 38.90 21.61 -27.75
C LEU A 556 38.63 21.96 -26.27
N SER A 557 38.38 20.99 -25.42
CA SER A 557 38.21 21.22 -23.96
C SER A 557 39.48 21.75 -23.29
N ASN A 558 40.63 21.55 -23.91
CA ASN A 558 41.92 22.06 -23.47
C ASN A 558 42.17 23.51 -23.93
N SER A 559 41.24 24.13 -24.70
CA SER A 559 41.38 25.52 -25.15
C SER A 559 41.25 26.50 -23.99
N ASP A 560 42.10 27.55 -24.02
CA ASP A 560 42.07 28.65 -23.05
C ASP A 560 40.98 29.71 -23.36
N ARG A 561 40.39 29.65 -24.57
CA ARG A 561 39.41 30.64 -25.03
C ARG A 561 38.01 30.33 -24.52
N ARG A 562 37.45 31.24 -23.71
CA ARG A 562 36.10 31.10 -23.15
C ARG A 562 34.99 30.97 -24.20
N GLU A 563 35.13 31.65 -25.33
CA GLU A 563 34.14 31.61 -26.41
C GLU A 563 34.02 30.22 -27.03
N ILE A 564 35.14 29.53 -27.23
CA ILE A 564 35.17 28.14 -27.71
C ILE A 564 34.51 27.20 -26.69
N LEU A 565 34.86 27.30 -25.42
CA LEU A 565 34.28 26.50 -24.38
C LEU A 565 32.76 26.71 -24.22
N TYR A 566 32.30 27.97 -24.40
CA TYR A 566 30.88 28.29 -24.41
C TYR A 566 30.12 27.58 -25.55
N ARG A 567 30.69 27.58 -26.77
CA ARG A 567 30.11 26.88 -27.92
C ARG A 567 30.15 25.36 -27.76
N LEU A 568 31.21 24.79 -27.20
CA LEU A 568 31.30 23.37 -26.90
C LEU A 568 30.20 22.91 -25.93
N ASN A 569 29.83 23.72 -24.93
CA ASN A 569 28.74 23.42 -24.01
C ASN A 569 27.37 23.41 -24.73
N GLN A 570 27.24 23.95 -25.92
CA GLN A 570 26.01 23.89 -26.72
C GLN A 570 25.90 22.61 -27.56
N LEU A 571 26.98 21.82 -27.72
CA LEU A 571 26.94 20.53 -28.40
C LEU A 571 26.09 19.51 -27.63
N PRO A 572 25.13 18.86 -28.29
CA PRO A 572 24.29 17.88 -27.63
C PRO A 572 25.05 16.59 -27.28
N LEU A 573 24.61 15.89 -26.24
CA LEU A 573 25.06 14.54 -25.97
C LEU A 573 24.23 13.58 -26.83
N ILE A 574 24.87 12.88 -27.73
CA ILE A 574 24.24 11.94 -28.67
C ILE A 574 24.18 10.57 -28.01
N TYR A 575 23.04 9.89 -28.13
CA TYR A 575 22.87 8.50 -27.75
C TYR A 575 22.58 7.65 -28.99
N ALA A 576 23.62 7.29 -29.74
CA ALA A 576 23.52 6.69 -31.06
C ALA A 576 22.69 5.40 -31.12
N ARG A 577 22.64 4.61 -30.04
CA ARG A 577 21.85 3.35 -30.01
C ARG A 577 20.40 3.54 -29.62
N ALA A 578 20.05 4.64 -28.97
CA ALA A 578 18.71 4.82 -28.40
C ALA A 578 17.58 4.99 -29.43
N HIS A 579 17.91 5.31 -30.67
CA HIS A 579 16.95 5.49 -31.77
C HIS A 579 16.69 4.23 -32.61
N THR A 580 17.49 3.16 -32.41
CA THR A 580 17.36 1.90 -33.13
C THR A 580 16.69 0.79 -32.32
N SER A 581 17.04 0.67 -31.02
CA SER A 581 16.49 -0.35 -30.14
C SER A 581 16.31 0.17 -28.71
N PRO A 582 15.34 -0.38 -27.93
CA PRO A 582 15.11 0.08 -26.56
C PRO A 582 16.23 -0.34 -25.60
N PHE A 583 16.80 -1.54 -25.78
CA PHE A 583 17.85 -2.10 -24.94
C PHE A 583 18.98 -2.70 -25.77
N GLU A 584 20.16 -2.88 -25.17
CA GLU A 584 21.30 -3.54 -25.79
C GLU A 584 21.13 -5.06 -25.92
N ASN A 585 20.34 -5.65 -25.02
CA ASN A 585 20.11 -7.08 -24.99
C ASN A 585 18.97 -7.50 -25.93
N LYS A 586 19.28 -8.29 -26.98
CA LYS A 586 18.27 -8.77 -27.98
C LYS A 586 17.12 -9.57 -27.34
N ARG A 587 17.41 -10.40 -26.31
CA ARG A 587 16.37 -11.21 -25.65
C ARG A 587 15.35 -10.31 -24.93
N LEU A 588 15.82 -9.25 -24.30
CA LEU A 588 14.99 -8.28 -23.58
C LEU A 588 14.13 -7.45 -24.54
N ASN A 589 14.67 -7.09 -25.72
CA ASN A 589 13.92 -6.42 -26.77
C ASN A 589 12.78 -7.28 -27.29
N ILE A 590 13.02 -8.56 -27.57
CA ILE A 590 11.98 -9.50 -28.03
C ILE A 590 10.90 -9.66 -26.95
N LEU A 591 11.28 -9.86 -25.70
CA LEU A 591 10.34 -9.99 -24.60
C LEU A 591 9.42 -8.76 -24.47
N CYS A 592 10.03 -7.55 -24.50
CA CYS A 592 9.28 -6.30 -24.44
C CYS A 592 8.42 -6.06 -25.69
N GLY A 593 8.86 -6.55 -26.86
CA GLY A 593 8.08 -6.47 -28.08
C GLY A 593 6.84 -7.37 -28.10
N VAL A 594 6.87 -8.52 -27.40
CA VAL A 594 5.72 -9.41 -27.23
C VAL A 594 4.72 -8.87 -26.22
N LEU A 595 5.16 -8.19 -25.17
CA LEU A 595 4.32 -7.51 -24.18
C LEU A 595 3.76 -6.20 -24.77
N LEU A 596 2.67 -6.29 -25.52
CA LEU A 596 2.08 -5.19 -26.30
C LEU A 596 1.98 -3.85 -25.58
N PRO A 597 1.48 -3.68 -24.34
CA PRO A 597 1.39 -2.35 -23.72
C PRO A 597 2.77 -1.74 -23.45
N VAL A 598 3.74 -2.55 -23.01
CA VAL A 598 5.13 -2.10 -22.75
C VAL A 598 5.87 -1.82 -24.05
N GLY A 599 5.68 -2.69 -25.05
CA GLY A 599 6.25 -2.54 -26.37
C GLY A 599 5.81 -1.25 -27.07
N PHE A 600 4.54 -0.86 -26.94
CA PHE A 600 4.04 0.38 -27.53
C PHE A 600 4.65 1.64 -26.91
N ILE A 601 4.78 1.65 -25.56
CA ILE A 601 5.44 2.75 -24.84
C ILE A 601 6.90 2.88 -25.25
N LEU A 602 7.62 1.75 -25.36
CA LEU A 602 9.01 1.73 -25.77
C LEU A 602 9.18 2.10 -27.25
N TRP A 603 8.26 1.70 -28.13
CA TRP A 603 8.24 2.12 -29.53
C TRP A 603 8.08 3.64 -29.68
N PHE A 604 7.14 4.24 -28.95
CA PHE A 604 6.96 5.69 -28.91
C PHE A 604 8.22 6.40 -28.40
N ARG A 605 8.90 5.80 -27.42
CA ARG A 605 10.20 6.29 -26.94
C ARG A 605 11.26 6.29 -28.04
N ILE A 606 11.41 5.20 -28.83
CA ILE A 606 12.34 5.13 -29.95
C ILE A 606 12.04 6.22 -30.98
N TRP A 607 10.77 6.40 -31.33
CA TRP A 607 10.35 7.46 -32.24
C TRP A 607 10.71 8.85 -31.73
N ARG A 608 10.50 9.12 -30.46
CA ARG A 608 10.93 10.38 -29.81
C ARG A 608 12.46 10.57 -29.87
N PHE A 609 13.25 9.50 -29.72
CA PHE A 609 14.70 9.58 -29.86
C PHE A 609 15.13 9.85 -31.30
N ARG A 610 14.44 9.34 -32.32
CA ARG A 610 14.70 9.67 -33.73
C ARG A 610 14.45 11.14 -34.03
N LEU A 611 13.33 11.66 -33.57
CA LEU A 611 13.02 13.09 -33.71
C LEU A 611 14.05 13.98 -33.02
N ARG A 612 14.57 13.54 -31.89
CA ARG A 612 15.65 14.25 -31.19
C ARG A 612 16.96 14.19 -31.94
N LEU A 613 17.34 13.02 -32.41
CA LEU A 613 18.57 12.85 -33.18
C LEU A 613 18.59 13.79 -34.41
N HIS A 614 17.45 13.94 -35.09
CA HIS A 614 17.32 14.92 -36.18
C HIS A 614 17.56 16.36 -35.71
N LYS A 615 17.01 16.75 -34.55
CA LYS A 615 17.28 18.08 -33.97
C LYS A 615 18.74 18.25 -33.54
N ASP A 616 19.32 17.17 -32.98
CA ASP A 616 20.71 17.18 -32.52
C ASP A 616 21.68 17.30 -33.69
N MET A 617 21.43 16.67 -34.84
CA MET A 617 22.22 16.86 -36.06
C MET A 617 22.18 18.30 -36.54
N LYS A 618 21.00 18.92 -36.58
CA LYS A 618 20.88 20.35 -36.93
C LYS A 618 21.57 21.26 -35.93
N GLN A 619 21.56 20.92 -34.65
CA GLN A 619 22.24 21.69 -33.63
C GLN A 619 23.76 21.55 -33.73
N ILE A 620 24.28 20.37 -34.06
CA ILE A 620 25.70 20.15 -34.27
C ILE A 620 26.19 20.96 -35.47
N THR A 621 25.48 20.87 -36.60
CA THR A 621 25.85 21.69 -37.78
C THR A 621 25.88 23.20 -37.49
N ALA A 622 24.87 23.71 -36.76
CA ALA A 622 24.84 25.12 -36.36
C ALA A 622 25.97 25.52 -35.40
N VAL A 623 26.36 24.60 -34.49
CA VAL A 623 27.47 24.85 -33.56
C VAL A 623 28.82 24.72 -34.27
N CYS A 624 28.99 23.74 -35.16
CA CYS A 624 30.20 23.60 -35.98
C CYS A 624 30.44 24.84 -36.87
N SER A 625 29.43 25.33 -37.59
CA SER A 625 29.52 26.55 -38.35
C SER A 625 29.84 27.82 -37.52
N ALA A 626 29.41 27.84 -36.25
CA ALA A 626 29.76 28.92 -35.31
C ALA A 626 31.16 28.75 -34.67
N LEU A 627 31.66 27.52 -34.57
CA LEU A 627 33.00 27.21 -34.06
C LEU A 627 34.11 27.47 -35.09
N CYS A 628 33.88 27.17 -36.36
CA CYS A 628 34.83 27.35 -37.43
C CYS A 628 35.53 28.74 -37.41
N PRO A 629 34.80 29.88 -37.39
CA PRO A 629 35.47 31.19 -37.37
C PRO A 629 36.25 31.46 -36.08
N LEU A 630 35.82 30.90 -34.94
CA LEU A 630 36.51 31.07 -33.66
C LEU A 630 37.81 30.27 -33.61
N VAL A 631 37.78 29.05 -34.15
CA VAL A 631 38.95 28.18 -34.23
C VAL A 631 39.93 28.71 -35.31
N ALA A 632 39.45 29.21 -36.46
CA ALA A 632 40.27 29.86 -37.47
C ALA A 632 41.00 31.08 -36.92
N LYS A 633 40.34 31.92 -36.15
CA LYS A 633 40.94 33.05 -35.43
C LYS A 633 41.99 32.62 -34.41
N ALA A 634 41.79 31.43 -33.81
CA ALA A 634 42.75 30.83 -32.87
C ALA A 634 43.96 30.25 -33.59
N ALA A 635 43.80 29.72 -34.79
CA ALA A 635 44.87 29.19 -35.63
C ALA A 635 45.69 30.27 -36.36
N GLY A 636 45.32 31.58 -36.22
CA GLY A 636 46.01 32.66 -36.91
C GLY A 636 45.68 32.79 -38.42
N LYS A 637 44.65 32.07 -38.92
CA LYS A 637 44.15 32.16 -40.30
C LYS A 637 43.06 33.21 -40.38
N GLU A 638 43.15 34.18 -41.33
CA GLU A 638 42.09 35.15 -41.55
C GLU A 638 40.85 34.53 -42.20
N ALA A 639 39.69 35.06 -41.84
CA ALA A 639 38.38 34.53 -42.28
C ALA A 639 38.18 34.53 -43.83
N ALA A 640 38.94 35.31 -44.58
CA ALA A 640 38.85 35.42 -46.05
C ALA A 640 39.33 34.19 -46.83
N SER A 641 40.09 33.26 -46.20
CA SER A 641 40.55 32.04 -46.89
C SER A 641 39.58 30.81 -46.68
N TYR A 642 38.54 30.97 -45.92
CA TYR A 642 37.63 29.85 -45.56
C TYR A 642 36.63 29.56 -46.69
N ASP A 643 36.17 30.56 -47.43
CA ASP A 643 35.23 30.41 -48.57
C ASP A 643 35.79 29.63 -49.74
N LEU A 644 37.12 29.55 -49.85
CA LEU A 644 37.81 28.86 -50.94
C LEU A 644 38.05 27.36 -50.71
N LEU A 645 38.01 26.90 -49.47
CA LEU A 645 38.21 25.46 -49.12
C LEU A 645 36.93 24.65 -49.20
N THR A 646 35.80 25.27 -49.04
CA THR A 646 34.48 24.58 -49.01
C THR A 646 33.98 24.18 -50.41
N SER A 647 34.62 24.68 -51.50
CA SER A 647 34.19 24.40 -52.88
C SER A 647 34.80 23.13 -53.52
N LYS A 648 35.74 22.48 -52.89
CA LYS A 648 36.55 21.40 -53.51
C LYS A 648 36.54 20.04 -52.77
N GLN A 649 35.46 19.46 -52.32
CA GLN A 649 35.42 18.01 -52.14
C GLN A 649 34.03 17.52 -51.79
N ASN A 650 33.45 16.75 -52.68
CA ASN A 650 32.20 16.07 -52.54
C ASN A 650 32.47 14.58 -52.19
N PRO A 651 32.42 14.11 -50.94
CA PRO A 651 32.68 12.72 -50.62
C PRO A 651 31.38 11.89 -50.58
N ILE A 652 30.59 11.96 -51.68
CA ILE A 652 29.27 11.26 -51.74
C ILE A 652 29.39 9.73 -51.95
N ASN A 653 30.56 9.20 -52.25
CA ASN A 653 30.66 7.79 -52.74
C ASN A 653 31.02 6.71 -51.72
N GLN A 654 31.17 6.99 -50.43
CA GLN A 654 31.60 5.94 -49.48
C GLN A 654 30.46 5.24 -48.68
N TYR A 655 29.23 5.76 -48.76
CA TYR A 655 28.15 5.19 -47.92
C TYR A 655 27.09 4.34 -48.65
N ASN A 656 27.27 4.04 -49.94
CA ASN A 656 26.22 3.39 -50.76
C ASN A 656 26.27 1.86 -50.83
N ASN A 657 27.19 1.14 -50.15
CA ASN A 657 27.37 -0.31 -50.38
C ASN A 657 27.01 -1.23 -49.20
N HIS A 658 26.31 -0.83 -48.18
CA HIS A 658 26.02 -1.73 -47.07
C HIS A 658 24.59 -1.67 -46.49
N ASP A 659 23.56 -1.25 -47.23
CA ASP A 659 22.19 -1.37 -46.76
C ASP A 659 21.24 -1.75 -47.92
N GLU A 660 21.22 -3.05 -48.35
CA GLU A 660 20.09 -3.77 -48.92
C GLU A 660 19.67 -4.90 -47.96
#